data_534f710ec5b5ec8ba514fcb8c205e246
#
_entry.id   534f710ec5b5ec8ba514fcb8c205e246
#
_cell.length_a   1.000
_cell.length_b   1.000
_cell.length_c   1.000
_cell.angle_alpha   90.00
_cell.angle_beta   90.00
_cell.angle_gamma   90.00
#
_symmetry.space_group_name_H-M   'P 1'
#
loop_
_entity.id
_entity.type
_entity.pdbx_description
1 polymer ?
#
loop_
_entity_poly.entity_id
_entity_poly.type
_entity_poly.pdbx_seq_one_letter_code
_entity_poly.pdbx_strand_id
1 'polypeptide(L)'
;MEIGSRVAGKFWVLILLAECCALLSGCNGLGGSSSSPAPDTTPPTVPANFVATAASATQINLSWTASTDNVGVTGYKVERCSGAGCTNFAQIATPTTTSFNDTGLTASTSYSYRVRANDAAGNNSAYSTAASATTQGAPDTTPPTAPTNLAATAASTTQINLSWTASTDNVGVTGYKVERCSGAGCATFVQIATPTTTTFSDTGLTASTSYSYRVRANDAAGNNSAYSNTATASTPAAGNISVTISPKRGGLTLSQTTQFTATVTNDVGAAGVTWSTTGGTLSGQTTTTATYSSGAAGTFTITATSKADVTQSASATIGVTDLTGMTTYHNDLSRDGVNSQEYALTTANVATATFGKLFSCPTDGALYAQPLWVANLSIGGGTHNVVFAATTHDTVYAFDADANPCVKYWSTSLLGSGETFVSSSDVGTGDIQPDIGIIGTPVIDTASSTIYVVSKSKTNGTNCTPATSCFQRLHALSLINGTEKFGGPVNITSAISVPGTGDGSSGGNVAFNTLRENQRPGLALANGMVYVAWASHGDNGPYHGWVIAFDKTTLALVATFNANPNGSDSGIWMSGGAPAADSSGNLYFLTGNGTFDVNSGGSDYGDSTVKLSTSGGLSVAGYFTPADQQNLEGGDTDHGSGGAAILVDQPATAPHQHLVIGGGKEGNLFLLDRDNLGGYGANFNPVDSNAVQKFSEGNGIFSTAAFFNNALYIAGTGGHLKSFAFNTTTGQFNAAQTSQSPSSFGFPGATPSVSALGTTNGLVWAMNNNAYCTQQSSSCGPTVLHAYDATNLATELWNSSQSAGDAAGNAVKFTVPTVANGKVYIGTRGNDAGNGGTTVPGEIDVYGLKPN
;
A
#
# COMPACT_ATOMS: atom_id res chain seq x y z
N MET A 1 -18.06 0.34 -41.46
CA MET A 1 -19.45 -0.13 -41.45
C MET A 1 -20.25 1.00 -40.85
N GLU A 2 -20.77 1.88 -41.71
CA GLU A 2 -22.12 1.86 -42.19
C GLU A 2 -23.12 1.97 -41.07
N ILE A 3 -24.10 2.84 -41.02
CA ILE A 3 -24.90 3.72 -41.93
C ILE A 3 -25.89 4.32 -40.94
N GLY A 4 -26.38 5.44 -40.97
CA GLY A 4 -26.98 6.40 -41.86
C GLY A 4 -27.96 7.18 -41.06
N SER A 5 -28.06 8.34 -41.33
CA SER A 5 -28.88 9.15 -42.28
C SER A 5 -30.08 9.80 -41.62
N ARG A 6 -30.08 11.14 -41.71
CA ARG A 6 -31.04 12.00 -42.41
C ARG A 6 -32.44 12.07 -41.77
N VAL A 7 -33.16 13.20 -41.72
CA VAL A 7 -33.51 14.18 -42.77
C VAL A 7 -34.03 15.46 -42.16
N ALA A 8 -33.70 16.52 -42.76
CA ALA A 8 -34.19 17.86 -42.91
C ALA A 8 -35.67 17.99 -43.27
N GLY A 9 -36.26 19.16 -43.01
CA GLY A 9 -37.56 19.54 -43.46
C GLY A 9 -37.77 21.03 -43.39
N LYS A 10 -37.37 21.73 -44.45
CA LYS A 10 -37.89 23.09 -44.78
C LYS A 10 -39.27 22.97 -45.36
N PHE A 11 -40.15 23.94 -45.09
CA PHE A 11 -41.20 24.27 -46.06
C PHE A 11 -41.47 25.79 -46.15
N TRP A 12 -41.33 26.26 -47.32
CA TRP A 12 -41.79 27.47 -47.91
C TRP A 12 -43.27 27.35 -48.29
N VAL A 13 -44.05 28.44 -48.29
CA VAL A 13 -45.19 28.61 -49.20
C VAL A 13 -45.42 30.08 -49.50
N LEU A 14 -45.64 30.30 -50.59
CA LEU A 14 -45.67 31.10 -51.74
C LEU A 14 -47.07 31.74 -51.85
N ILE A 15 -47.03 32.96 -52.35
CA ILE A 15 -48.05 33.84 -52.87
C ILE A 15 -48.82 33.22 -54.03
N LEU A 16 -50.17 33.58 -54.21
CA LEU A 16 -50.74 33.77 -55.53
C LEU A 16 -51.92 34.76 -55.51
N LEU A 17 -51.78 35.73 -56.37
CA LEU A 17 -52.84 36.63 -56.93
C LEU A 17 -53.75 35.91 -57.90
N ALA A 18 -54.95 36.41 -58.09
CA ALA A 18 -55.64 36.61 -59.38
C ALA A 18 -56.99 37.26 -59.14
N GLU A 19 -57.14 38.39 -59.61
CA GLU A 19 -57.84 39.05 -60.64
C GLU A 19 -59.00 38.29 -61.26
N CYS A 20 -60.13 38.93 -61.39
CA CYS A 20 -60.83 39.39 -62.71
C CYS A 20 -62.27 39.72 -62.47
N CYS A 21 -62.62 40.91 -62.72
CA CYS A 21 -63.32 41.50 -63.85
C CYS A 21 -64.75 40.97 -64.16
N ALA A 22 -65.67 41.78 -64.05
CA ALA A 22 -66.40 42.51 -65.10
C ALA A 22 -67.80 42.01 -65.40
N LEU A 23 -68.59 42.96 -65.58
CA LEU A 23 -69.64 43.43 -66.65
C LEU A 23 -71.09 43.12 -66.33
N LEU A 24 -71.76 44.18 -66.25
CA LEU A 24 -72.65 44.90 -67.21
C LEU A 24 -74.12 44.56 -67.15
N SER A 25 -74.82 45.66 -67.13
CA SER A 25 -76.05 46.02 -67.78
C SER A 25 -77.37 45.58 -67.12
N GLY A 26 -78.28 46.35 -67.08
CA GLY A 26 -78.77 47.47 -67.77
C GLY A 26 -80.03 48.05 -67.18
N CYS A 27 -80.15 49.19 -67.52
CA CYS A 27 -81.23 50.07 -67.96
C CYS A 27 -82.65 49.94 -67.43
N ASN A 28 -83.11 51.14 -67.16
CA ASN A 28 -84.40 51.74 -67.38
C ASN A 28 -85.45 51.57 -66.29
N GLY A 29 -86.08 52.54 -65.82
CA GLY A 29 -86.42 53.81 -66.22
C GLY A 29 -87.55 54.39 -65.40
N LEU A 30 -87.57 55.66 -65.42
CA LEU A 30 -88.68 56.54 -65.22
C LEU A 30 -89.34 56.69 -63.85
N GLY A 31 -89.09 57.85 -63.43
CA GLY A 31 -90.31 58.79 -63.12
C GLY A 31 -90.52 59.05 -61.67
N GLY A 32 -90.22 60.27 -61.40
CA GLY A 32 -91.24 61.07 -60.74
C GLY A 32 -90.99 61.52 -59.29
N SER A 33 -90.80 62.75 -59.27
CA SER A 33 -91.06 63.71 -58.18
C SER A 33 -90.09 63.84 -57.03
N SER A 34 -89.41 64.88 -57.01
CA SER A 34 -88.76 65.60 -55.94
C SER A 34 -89.57 65.71 -54.68
N SER A 35 -89.08 65.04 -53.63
CA SER A 35 -89.27 65.63 -52.33
C SER A 35 -87.85 65.67 -51.69
N SER A 36 -87.47 66.91 -51.37
CA SER A 36 -86.20 67.09 -50.59
C SER A 36 -86.24 66.17 -49.38
N PRO A 37 -85.23 65.37 -49.14
CA PRO A 37 -85.22 64.62 -47.91
C PRO A 37 -85.10 65.56 -46.73
N ALA A 38 -85.78 65.25 -45.69
CA ALA A 38 -85.66 65.95 -44.43
C ALA A 38 -84.16 65.93 -44.00
N PRO A 39 -83.64 66.99 -43.41
CA PRO A 39 -82.26 66.97 -42.94
C PRO A 39 -82.00 65.78 -42.00
N ASP A 40 -80.94 65.03 -42.21
CA ASP A 40 -80.59 63.89 -41.35
C ASP A 40 -80.23 64.43 -39.94
N THR A 41 -80.90 63.90 -38.95
CA THR A 41 -80.72 64.26 -37.54
C THR A 41 -80.30 63.05 -36.71
N THR A 42 -80.11 61.90 -37.34
CA THR A 42 -79.80 60.69 -36.66
C THR A 42 -78.25 60.51 -36.53
N PRO A 43 -77.67 60.47 -35.30
CA PRO A 43 -76.23 60.29 -35.14
C PRO A 43 -75.82 58.85 -35.50
N PRO A 44 -74.61 58.68 -36.04
CA PRO A 44 -74.01 57.34 -36.25
C PRO A 44 -73.91 56.52 -34.95
N THR A 45 -73.84 55.19 -35.10
CA THR A 45 -73.58 54.30 -33.98
C THR A 45 -72.17 54.60 -33.39
N VAL A 46 -72.02 54.36 -32.09
CA VAL A 46 -70.73 54.52 -31.37
C VAL A 46 -69.68 53.53 -31.93
N PRO A 47 -68.46 54.00 -32.25
CA PRO A 47 -67.36 53.09 -32.64
C PRO A 47 -67.13 52.04 -31.59
N ALA A 48 -67.23 50.77 -31.97
CA ALA A 48 -67.06 49.65 -31.06
C ALA A 48 -65.62 49.03 -31.11
N ASN A 49 -65.22 48.23 -30.12
CA ASN A 49 -63.92 47.55 -30.03
C ASN A 49 -62.73 48.49 -30.20
N PHE A 50 -62.83 49.69 -29.62
CA PHE A 50 -61.74 50.63 -29.67
C PHE A 50 -60.57 50.21 -28.85
N VAL A 51 -59.37 50.06 -29.47
CA VAL A 51 -58.17 49.62 -28.89
C VAL A 51 -57.06 50.62 -29.17
N ALA A 52 -56.18 50.84 -28.16
CA ALA A 52 -54.89 51.54 -28.25
C ALA A 52 -53.77 50.61 -27.96
N THR A 53 -52.76 50.49 -28.82
CA THR A 53 -51.61 49.60 -28.67
C THR A 53 -50.33 50.40 -28.91
N ALA A 54 -49.40 50.33 -27.94
CA ALA A 54 -48.12 50.99 -28.09
C ALA A 54 -47.28 50.25 -29.16
N ALA A 55 -46.86 50.89 -30.19
CA ALA A 55 -46.09 50.43 -31.31
C ALA A 55 -44.57 50.67 -31.11
N SER A 56 -44.23 51.80 -30.45
CA SER A 56 -42.87 52.23 -30.18
C SER A 56 -42.75 53.17 -28.99
N ALA A 57 -41.58 53.70 -28.74
CA ALA A 57 -41.37 54.78 -27.77
C ALA A 57 -42.08 56.09 -28.14
N THR A 58 -42.45 56.24 -29.39
CA THR A 58 -43.03 57.49 -29.92
C THR A 58 -44.33 57.28 -30.70
N GLN A 59 -44.95 56.11 -30.72
CA GLN A 59 -46.15 55.81 -31.50
C GLN A 59 -47.07 54.83 -30.74
N ILE A 60 -48.40 55.19 -30.81
CA ILE A 60 -49.49 54.32 -30.38
C ILE A 60 -50.42 54.13 -31.56
N ASN A 61 -50.79 52.90 -31.88
CA ASN A 61 -51.74 52.58 -32.94
C ASN A 61 -53.13 52.42 -32.34
N LEU A 62 -54.10 53.04 -32.99
CA LEU A 62 -55.48 52.95 -32.61
C LEU A 62 -56.26 52.19 -33.68
N SER A 63 -57.26 51.41 -33.27
CA SER A 63 -58.22 50.75 -34.20
C SER A 63 -59.58 50.56 -33.55
N TRP A 64 -60.60 50.52 -34.37
CA TRP A 64 -61.94 50.31 -33.91
C TRP A 64 -62.79 49.66 -34.99
N THR A 65 -64.00 49.23 -34.65
CA THR A 65 -64.95 48.67 -35.58
C THR A 65 -65.75 49.82 -36.19
N ALA A 66 -66.02 49.75 -37.48
CA ALA A 66 -66.77 50.77 -38.22
C ALA A 66 -68.16 51.02 -37.61
N SER A 67 -68.54 52.32 -37.49
CA SER A 67 -69.89 52.73 -37.15
C SER A 67 -70.79 52.58 -38.31
N THR A 68 -72.10 52.44 -38.10
CA THR A 68 -73.17 52.45 -39.08
C THR A 68 -74.06 53.67 -38.85
N ASP A 69 -74.68 54.10 -39.91
CA ASP A 69 -75.59 55.25 -39.91
C ASP A 69 -76.67 55.06 -41.00
N ASN A 70 -77.79 55.76 -40.90
CA ASN A 70 -78.91 55.64 -41.83
C ASN A 70 -78.60 56.33 -43.20
N VAL A 71 -77.74 57.30 -43.28
CA VAL A 71 -77.24 57.92 -44.47
C VAL A 71 -75.81 57.61 -44.80
N GLY A 72 -75.00 57.48 -43.76
CA GLY A 72 -73.60 56.97 -43.87
C GLY A 72 -72.64 57.78 -43.01
N VAL A 73 -71.66 57.06 -42.50
CA VAL A 73 -70.57 57.65 -41.71
C VAL A 73 -69.52 58.25 -42.61
N THR A 74 -69.21 59.53 -42.41
CA THR A 74 -68.20 60.24 -43.24
C THR A 74 -66.78 60.27 -42.61
N GLY A 75 -66.66 59.95 -41.35
CA GLY A 75 -65.39 59.94 -40.69
C GLY A 75 -65.45 59.70 -39.19
N TYR A 76 -64.33 59.84 -38.54
CA TYR A 76 -64.22 59.71 -37.12
C TYR A 76 -63.41 60.89 -36.52
N LYS A 77 -63.71 61.24 -35.28
CA LYS A 77 -62.96 62.25 -34.53
C LYS A 77 -62.22 61.49 -33.39
N VAL A 78 -60.89 61.43 -33.50
CA VAL A 78 -60.04 60.82 -32.47
C VAL A 78 -59.55 61.90 -31.52
N GLU A 79 -59.74 61.66 -30.26
CA GLU A 79 -59.27 62.58 -29.21
C GLU A 79 -58.27 61.85 -28.31
N ARG A 80 -57.28 62.60 -27.88
CA ARG A 80 -56.20 62.13 -27.00
C ARG A 80 -56.15 62.97 -25.72
N CYS A 81 -55.80 62.35 -24.68
CA CYS A 81 -55.42 62.93 -23.40
C CYS A 81 -54.09 62.34 -22.93
N SER A 82 -53.15 63.10 -22.40
CA SER A 82 -51.82 62.68 -21.99
C SER A 82 -51.73 62.61 -20.47
N GLY A 83 -51.14 61.48 -19.95
CA GLY A 83 -50.95 61.14 -18.54
C GLY A 83 -51.94 60.10 -18.08
N ALA A 84 -51.54 59.35 -17.01
CA ALA A 84 -52.38 58.34 -16.43
C ALA A 84 -53.66 58.92 -15.82
N GLY A 85 -54.85 58.39 -16.21
CA GLY A 85 -56.13 58.81 -15.66
C GLY A 85 -56.57 60.17 -16.11
N CYS A 86 -56.00 60.76 -17.14
CA CYS A 86 -56.34 62.06 -17.65
C CYS A 86 -57.79 62.08 -18.18
N THR A 87 -58.46 63.18 -18.04
CA THR A 87 -59.88 63.40 -18.45
C THR A 87 -60.05 64.53 -19.48
N ASN A 88 -59.04 65.33 -19.73
CA ASN A 88 -59.12 66.52 -20.67
C ASN A 88 -58.68 66.03 -22.07
N PHE A 89 -59.62 65.49 -22.85
CA PHE A 89 -59.38 65.01 -24.20
C PHE A 89 -59.40 66.12 -25.21
N ALA A 90 -58.40 66.19 -26.06
CA ALA A 90 -58.27 67.06 -27.20
C ALA A 90 -58.33 66.29 -28.51
N GLN A 91 -59.03 66.77 -29.52
CA GLN A 91 -59.11 66.18 -30.84
C GLN A 91 -57.72 66.29 -31.52
N ILE A 92 -57.16 65.08 -31.93
CA ILE A 92 -55.88 65.00 -32.57
C ILE A 92 -56.00 64.64 -34.07
N ALA A 93 -57.13 64.05 -34.50
CA ALA A 93 -57.25 63.58 -35.88
C ALA A 93 -58.74 63.42 -36.28
N THR A 94 -58.94 63.41 -37.58
CA THR A 94 -60.23 63.14 -38.18
C THR A 94 -60.11 62.09 -39.31
N PRO A 95 -59.74 60.87 -39.02
CA PRO A 95 -59.59 59.82 -40.04
C PRO A 95 -60.92 59.39 -40.64
N THR A 96 -60.91 59.02 -41.91
CA THR A 96 -62.06 58.41 -42.63
C THR A 96 -61.97 56.85 -42.55
N THR A 97 -60.82 56.34 -42.00
CA THR A 97 -60.58 54.92 -41.78
C THR A 97 -60.87 54.50 -40.32
N THR A 98 -60.98 53.27 -40.04
CA THR A 98 -61.19 52.68 -38.68
C THR A 98 -59.89 52.47 -37.89
N SER A 99 -58.87 53.21 -38.27
CA SER A 99 -57.56 53.16 -37.61
C SER A 99 -56.83 54.50 -37.65
N PHE A 100 -55.97 54.76 -36.71
CA PHE A 100 -55.09 55.93 -36.65
C PHE A 100 -53.80 55.62 -35.90
N ASN A 101 -52.70 56.08 -36.48
CA ASN A 101 -51.38 55.93 -35.80
C ASN A 101 -51.01 57.32 -35.23
N ASP A 102 -51.02 57.41 -33.92
CA ASP A 102 -50.58 58.58 -33.22
C ASP A 102 -49.04 58.54 -33.00
N THR A 103 -48.35 59.48 -33.60
CA THR A 103 -46.84 59.48 -33.60
C THR A 103 -46.33 60.78 -32.94
N GLY A 104 -45.02 60.85 -32.67
CA GLY A 104 -44.39 61.98 -32.00
C GLY A 104 -44.71 62.07 -30.51
N LEU A 105 -45.04 60.90 -29.92
CA LEU A 105 -45.32 60.76 -28.51
C LEU A 105 -44.06 60.77 -27.69
N THR A 106 -44.17 61.04 -26.38
CA THR A 106 -43.11 61.01 -25.43
C THR A 106 -42.93 59.52 -24.95
N ALA A 107 -41.74 59.02 -24.86
CA ALA A 107 -41.45 57.68 -24.35
C ALA A 107 -41.95 57.51 -22.92
N SER A 108 -42.25 56.23 -22.56
CA SER A 108 -42.73 55.83 -21.22
C SER A 108 -43.91 56.65 -20.71
N THR A 109 -44.69 57.21 -21.61
CA THR A 109 -45.83 58.14 -21.29
C THR A 109 -47.13 57.45 -21.59
N SER A 110 -48.06 57.52 -20.64
CA SER A 110 -49.40 56.97 -20.82
C SER A 110 -50.30 58.03 -21.57
N TYR A 111 -51.03 57.57 -22.57
CA TYR A 111 -52.01 58.32 -23.32
C TYR A 111 -53.32 57.54 -23.33
N SER A 112 -54.40 58.30 -23.17
CA SER A 112 -55.77 57.79 -23.27
C SER A 112 -56.42 58.38 -24.49
N TYR A 113 -57.20 57.56 -25.18
CA TYR A 113 -57.86 57.93 -26.41
C TYR A 113 -59.35 57.60 -26.34
N ARG A 114 -60.19 58.41 -27.10
CA ARG A 114 -61.51 58.00 -27.40
C ARG A 114 -61.86 58.45 -28.85
N VAL A 115 -62.80 57.84 -29.45
CA VAL A 115 -63.19 58.09 -30.82
C VAL A 115 -64.74 58.19 -30.92
N ARG A 116 -65.20 59.01 -31.80
CA ARG A 116 -66.60 59.08 -32.18
C ARG A 116 -66.75 59.18 -33.70
N ALA A 117 -67.83 58.67 -34.23
CA ALA A 117 -68.13 58.79 -35.64
C ALA A 117 -68.92 60.07 -35.92
N ASN A 118 -68.81 60.55 -37.16
CA ASN A 118 -69.61 61.67 -37.65
C ASN A 118 -70.14 61.36 -39.07
N ASP A 119 -71.35 61.84 -39.40
CA ASP A 119 -71.93 61.75 -40.70
C ASP A 119 -71.73 63.02 -41.52
N ALA A 120 -72.37 63.12 -42.72
CA ALA A 120 -72.31 64.29 -43.60
C ALA A 120 -73.16 65.43 -43.12
N ALA A 121 -74.18 65.21 -42.31
CA ALA A 121 -75.09 66.25 -41.74
C ALA A 121 -74.47 66.94 -40.53
N GLY A 122 -73.32 66.41 -40.00
CA GLY A 122 -72.66 67.00 -38.86
C GLY A 122 -73.03 66.32 -37.51
N ASN A 123 -73.95 65.31 -37.55
CA ASN A 123 -74.25 64.55 -36.29
C ASN A 123 -73.06 63.72 -35.83
N ASN A 124 -72.86 63.70 -34.55
CA ASN A 124 -71.76 62.94 -33.98
C ASN A 124 -72.34 61.83 -33.06
N SER A 125 -71.74 60.63 -33.12
CA SER A 125 -72.06 59.61 -32.17
C SER A 125 -71.61 59.99 -30.73
N ALA A 126 -72.11 59.31 -29.77
CA ALA A 126 -71.40 59.26 -28.45
C ALA A 126 -69.94 58.77 -28.63
N TYR A 127 -69.11 59.08 -27.71
CA TYR A 127 -67.71 58.56 -27.70
C TYR A 127 -67.67 57.10 -27.38
N SER A 128 -66.66 56.37 -27.94
CA SER A 128 -66.29 55.05 -27.50
C SER A 128 -65.90 55.07 -26.02
N THR A 129 -65.83 53.93 -25.44
CA THR A 129 -65.09 53.77 -24.20
C THR A 129 -63.64 54.23 -24.45
N ALA A 130 -62.98 54.83 -23.43
CA ALA A 130 -61.62 55.28 -23.57
C ALA A 130 -60.70 54.06 -23.53
N ALA A 131 -59.70 54.02 -24.41
CA ALA A 131 -58.61 53.05 -24.43
C ALA A 131 -57.29 53.75 -24.12
N SER A 132 -56.48 53.15 -23.31
CA SER A 132 -55.17 53.72 -22.91
C SER A 132 -54.01 52.78 -23.28
N ALA A 133 -52.90 53.39 -23.67
CA ALA A 133 -51.63 52.69 -23.86
C ALA A 133 -50.47 53.57 -23.37
N THR A 134 -49.41 52.88 -22.93
CA THR A 134 -48.17 53.58 -22.52
C THR A 134 -47.13 53.33 -23.59
N THR A 135 -46.53 54.40 -24.14
CA THR A 135 -45.42 54.24 -25.09
C THR A 135 -44.28 53.45 -24.48
N GLN A 136 -43.56 52.73 -25.30
CA GLN A 136 -42.36 51.98 -24.88
C GLN A 136 -41.26 52.93 -24.33
N GLY A 137 -40.31 52.40 -23.49
CA GLY A 137 -39.13 53.15 -23.05
C GLY A 137 -38.30 53.62 -24.25
N ALA A 138 -37.59 54.70 -24.08
CA ALA A 138 -36.59 55.08 -25.08
C ALA A 138 -35.54 54.01 -25.17
N PRO A 139 -35.00 53.67 -26.34
CA PRO A 139 -33.86 52.78 -26.47
C PRO A 139 -32.69 53.23 -25.59
N ASP A 140 -32.12 52.29 -24.87
CA ASP A 140 -30.93 52.59 -24.10
C ASP A 140 -29.73 52.84 -25.02
N THR A 141 -29.08 53.95 -24.84
CA THR A 141 -27.88 54.33 -25.59
C THR A 141 -26.67 54.61 -24.70
N THR A 142 -26.85 54.39 -23.42
CA THR A 142 -25.82 54.67 -22.43
C THR A 142 -24.92 53.43 -22.30
N PRO A 143 -23.64 53.49 -22.65
CA PRO A 143 -22.76 52.35 -22.45
C PRO A 143 -22.50 52.08 -20.97
N PRO A 144 -22.30 50.81 -20.57
CA PRO A 144 -21.80 50.45 -19.21
C PRO A 144 -20.49 51.14 -18.86
N THR A 145 -20.19 51.23 -17.57
CA THR A 145 -18.88 51.68 -17.12
C THR A 145 -17.82 50.65 -17.53
N ALA A 146 -16.58 51.06 -17.76
CA ALA A 146 -15.49 50.15 -18.07
C ALA A 146 -15.23 49.23 -16.88
N PRO A 147 -14.97 47.92 -17.10
CA PRO A 147 -14.45 47.03 -16.07
C PRO A 147 -13.13 47.56 -15.51
N THR A 148 -12.91 47.48 -14.20
CA THR A 148 -11.67 47.94 -13.53
C THR A 148 -10.94 46.81 -12.87
N ASN A 149 -9.68 47.05 -12.49
CA ASN A 149 -8.84 46.07 -11.77
C ASN A 149 -8.73 44.73 -12.50
N LEU A 150 -8.68 44.72 -13.82
CA LEU A 150 -8.41 43.50 -14.55
C LEU A 150 -7.04 42.99 -14.12
N ALA A 151 -7.02 41.76 -13.58
CA ALA A 151 -5.84 40.99 -13.23
C ALA A 151 -5.77 39.75 -14.11
N ALA A 152 -4.55 39.38 -14.48
CA ALA A 152 -4.23 38.12 -15.17
C ALA A 152 -3.18 37.36 -14.39
N THR A 153 -3.45 36.10 -14.05
CA THR A 153 -2.55 35.26 -13.26
C THR A 153 -2.34 33.95 -13.98
N ALA A 154 -1.08 33.59 -14.24
CA ALA A 154 -0.75 32.28 -14.82
C ALA A 154 -1.07 31.16 -13.81
N ALA A 155 -1.94 30.25 -14.20
CA ALA A 155 -2.35 29.10 -13.39
C ALA A 155 -1.58 27.83 -13.78
N SER A 156 -1.11 27.74 -15.04
CA SER A 156 -0.29 26.63 -15.54
C SER A 156 0.48 27.06 -16.79
N THR A 157 1.26 26.15 -17.36
CA THR A 157 1.94 26.34 -18.64
C THR A 157 0.97 26.59 -19.81
N THR A 158 -0.32 26.28 -19.63
CA THR A 158 -1.34 26.35 -20.67
C THR A 158 -2.59 27.12 -20.24
N GLN A 159 -2.60 27.78 -19.06
CA GLN A 159 -3.77 28.47 -18.53
C GLN A 159 -3.39 29.76 -17.82
N ILE A 160 -4.16 30.80 -18.08
CA ILE A 160 -4.15 32.08 -17.38
C ILE A 160 -5.58 32.38 -16.88
N ASN A 161 -5.71 32.70 -15.60
CA ASN A 161 -6.98 33.10 -14.99
C ASN A 161 -7.09 34.62 -14.95
N LEU A 162 -8.27 35.12 -15.34
CA LEU A 162 -8.61 36.52 -15.33
C LEU A 162 -9.67 36.83 -14.27
N SER A 163 -9.55 37.99 -13.65
CA SER A 163 -10.61 38.53 -12.77
C SER A 163 -10.66 40.06 -12.91
N TRP A 164 -11.82 40.61 -12.73
CA TRP A 164 -12.05 42.08 -12.82
C TRP A 164 -13.16 42.53 -11.89
N THR A 165 -13.25 43.84 -11.63
CA THR A 165 -14.37 44.44 -10.92
C THR A 165 -15.56 44.64 -11.87
N ALA A 166 -16.74 44.32 -11.40
CA ALA A 166 -17.98 44.43 -12.17
C ALA A 166 -18.24 45.85 -12.63
N SER A 167 -18.74 45.99 -13.86
CA SER A 167 -19.25 47.22 -14.43
C SER A 167 -20.66 47.54 -13.92
N THR A 168 -21.06 48.79 -13.99
CA THR A 168 -22.41 49.27 -13.68
C THR A 168 -23.01 49.95 -14.93
N ASP A 169 -24.32 49.95 -15.02
CA ASP A 169 -25.06 50.52 -16.11
C ASP A 169 -26.45 51.00 -15.60
N ASN A 170 -27.08 51.92 -16.33
CA ASN A 170 -28.39 52.48 -15.97
C ASN A 170 -29.55 51.47 -16.15
N VAL A 171 -29.42 50.51 -17.08
CA VAL A 171 -30.42 49.46 -17.34
C VAL A 171 -29.92 48.11 -16.87
N GLY A 172 -28.61 47.84 -17.01
CA GLY A 172 -27.92 46.64 -16.50
C GLY A 172 -26.91 46.06 -17.46
N VAL A 173 -25.82 45.49 -16.88
CA VAL A 173 -24.79 44.81 -17.63
C VAL A 173 -25.22 43.36 -17.89
N THR A 174 -25.21 42.92 -19.13
CA THR A 174 -25.59 41.54 -19.53
C THR A 174 -24.41 40.61 -19.68
N GLY A 175 -23.18 41.13 -19.82
CA GLY A 175 -22.00 40.32 -19.96
C GLY A 175 -20.73 41.11 -20.26
N TYR A 176 -19.67 40.39 -20.53
CA TYR A 176 -18.36 40.96 -20.84
C TYR A 176 -17.81 40.36 -22.12
N LYS A 177 -16.96 41.09 -22.82
CA LYS A 177 -16.20 40.65 -23.97
C LYS A 177 -14.72 40.64 -23.58
N VAL A 178 -14.14 39.43 -23.50
CA VAL A 178 -12.74 39.23 -23.18
C VAL A 178 -11.94 39.14 -24.47
N GLU A 179 -10.93 39.99 -24.59
CA GLU A 179 -10.03 40.00 -25.73
C GLU A 179 -8.59 39.67 -25.30
N ARG A 180 -7.90 38.89 -26.12
CA ARG A 180 -6.52 38.43 -25.90
C ARG A 180 -5.63 38.89 -27.06
N CYS A 181 -4.37 39.18 -26.68
CA CYS A 181 -3.29 39.40 -27.59
C CYS A 181 -2.12 38.51 -27.17
N SER A 182 -1.42 37.85 -28.12
CA SER A 182 -0.34 36.91 -27.86
C SER A 182 1.03 37.49 -28.25
N GLY A 183 2.01 37.32 -27.38
CA GLY A 183 3.39 37.78 -27.52
C GLY A 183 3.67 39.06 -26.69
N ALA A 184 4.96 39.26 -26.35
CA ALA A 184 5.38 40.47 -25.63
C ALA A 184 5.14 41.73 -26.43
N GLY A 185 4.47 42.73 -25.85
CA GLY A 185 4.18 43.99 -26.50
C GLY A 185 3.21 43.92 -27.65
N CYS A 186 2.44 42.86 -27.77
CA CYS A 186 1.42 42.73 -28.82
C CYS A 186 0.35 43.84 -28.74
N ALA A 187 -0.16 44.29 -29.89
CA ALA A 187 -1.16 45.37 -30.00
C ALA A 187 -2.50 44.92 -30.63
N THR A 188 -2.55 43.74 -31.23
CA THR A 188 -3.74 43.22 -31.91
C THR A 188 -4.51 42.27 -30.98
N PHE A 189 -5.60 42.77 -30.41
CA PHE A 189 -6.47 41.99 -29.54
C PHE A 189 -7.58 41.31 -30.34
N VAL A 190 -7.84 40.06 -30.01
CA VAL A 190 -8.93 39.25 -30.60
C VAL A 190 -9.87 38.80 -29.47
N GLN A 191 -11.15 38.91 -29.69
CA GLN A 191 -12.16 38.44 -28.75
C GLN A 191 -12.12 36.92 -28.65
N ILE A 192 -11.98 36.41 -27.40
CA ILE A 192 -11.86 34.98 -27.11
C ILE A 192 -13.05 34.43 -26.35
N ALA A 193 -13.80 35.30 -25.62
CA ALA A 193 -14.94 34.84 -24.82
C ALA A 193 -15.94 35.94 -24.54
N THR A 194 -17.15 35.53 -24.12
CA THR A 194 -18.26 36.42 -23.70
C THR A 194 -18.88 35.95 -22.39
N PRO A 195 -18.13 35.96 -21.27
CA PRO A 195 -18.66 35.52 -19.98
C PRO A 195 -19.71 36.51 -19.42
N THR A 196 -20.63 35.99 -18.61
CA THR A 196 -21.56 36.77 -17.79
C THR A 196 -21.05 37.03 -16.38
N THR A 197 -19.95 36.40 -15.99
CA THR A 197 -19.25 36.53 -14.69
C THR A 197 -18.08 37.50 -14.81
N THR A 198 -17.53 37.89 -13.68
CA THR A 198 -16.34 38.78 -13.59
C THR A 198 -15.02 38.00 -13.55
N THR A 199 -15.03 36.73 -13.97
CA THR A 199 -13.87 35.88 -14.07
C THR A 199 -13.89 35.07 -15.36
N PHE A 200 -12.72 34.74 -15.87
CA PHE A 200 -12.56 33.87 -17.03
C PHE A 200 -11.24 33.09 -16.95
N SER A 201 -11.26 31.82 -17.32
CA SER A 201 -10.08 31.00 -17.41
C SER A 201 -9.74 30.75 -18.88
N ASP A 202 -8.64 31.34 -19.34
CA ASP A 202 -8.12 31.13 -20.69
C ASP A 202 -7.20 29.91 -20.71
N THR A 203 -7.56 28.89 -21.48
CA THR A 203 -6.90 27.58 -21.56
C THR A 203 -6.36 27.28 -22.96
N GLY A 204 -5.52 26.24 -23.09
CA GLY A 204 -4.90 25.89 -24.38
C GLY A 204 -3.82 26.86 -24.82
N LEU A 205 -3.20 27.57 -23.88
CA LEU A 205 -2.14 28.52 -24.15
C LEU A 205 -0.81 27.80 -24.39
N THR A 206 0.12 28.48 -25.06
CA THR A 206 1.51 28.02 -25.27
C THR A 206 2.36 28.37 -24.06
N ALA A 207 3.18 27.46 -23.58
CA ALA A 207 4.11 27.70 -22.48
C ALA A 207 5.14 28.80 -22.86
N SER A 208 5.76 29.42 -21.85
CA SER A 208 6.74 30.50 -21.99
C SER A 208 6.29 31.66 -22.87
N THR A 209 4.99 31.89 -22.94
CA THR A 209 4.41 32.90 -23.84
C THR A 209 3.70 33.97 -23.02
N SER A 210 3.96 35.24 -23.37
CA SER A 210 3.30 36.37 -22.77
C SER A 210 1.95 36.61 -23.48
N TYR A 211 0.92 36.82 -22.69
CA TYR A 211 -0.43 37.16 -23.16
C TYR A 211 -0.93 38.43 -22.47
N SER A 212 -1.53 39.31 -23.27
CA SER A 212 -2.16 40.52 -22.76
C SER A 212 -3.66 40.44 -22.96
N TYR A 213 -4.42 40.90 -21.99
CA TYR A 213 -5.88 40.86 -21.99
C TYR A 213 -6.46 42.23 -21.73
N ARG A 214 -7.64 42.45 -22.30
CA ARG A 214 -8.53 43.57 -21.95
C ARG A 214 -9.98 43.10 -21.99
N VAL A 215 -10.80 43.72 -21.23
CA VAL A 215 -12.19 43.34 -21.07
C VAL A 215 -13.07 44.60 -21.26
N ARG A 216 -14.23 44.46 -21.88
CA ARG A 216 -15.29 45.49 -21.89
C ARG A 216 -16.62 44.86 -21.56
N ALA A 217 -17.46 45.60 -20.92
CA ALA A 217 -18.85 45.24 -20.63
C ALA A 217 -19.77 45.52 -21.79
N ASN A 218 -20.89 44.79 -21.87
CA ASN A 218 -22.01 45.10 -22.74
C ASN A 218 -23.36 44.98 -22.01
N ASP A 219 -24.34 45.77 -22.44
CA ASP A 219 -25.72 45.74 -22.00
C ASP A 219 -26.65 44.97 -22.95
N ALA A 220 -27.95 44.96 -22.65
CA ALA A 220 -28.99 44.33 -23.47
C ALA A 220 -29.29 45.07 -24.79
N ALA A 221 -29.03 46.37 -24.85
CA ALA A 221 -29.20 47.19 -26.03
C ALA A 221 -28.05 47.07 -27.03
N GLY A 222 -26.93 46.43 -26.61
CA GLY A 222 -25.77 46.23 -27.45
C GLY A 222 -24.69 47.29 -27.30
N ASN A 223 -24.84 48.24 -26.36
CA ASN A 223 -23.81 49.22 -26.08
C ASN A 223 -22.64 48.56 -25.40
N ASN A 224 -21.46 48.97 -25.76
CA ASN A 224 -20.21 48.44 -25.17
C ASN A 224 -19.51 49.56 -24.41
N SER A 225 -18.95 49.18 -23.24
CA SER A 225 -18.12 50.07 -22.46
C SER A 225 -16.78 50.36 -23.15
N ALA A 226 -16.04 51.32 -22.61
CA ALA A 226 -14.61 51.43 -22.84
C ALA A 226 -13.92 50.16 -22.30
N TYR A 227 -12.69 49.86 -22.73
CA TYR A 227 -11.92 48.75 -22.25
C TYR A 227 -11.41 48.99 -20.85
N SER A 228 -11.15 47.91 -20.10
CA SER A 228 -10.41 47.90 -18.85
C SER A 228 -8.96 48.35 -19.05
N ASN A 229 -8.21 48.38 -17.97
CA ASN A 229 -6.74 48.32 -18.06
C ASN A 229 -6.33 47.07 -18.81
N THR A 230 -5.17 47.07 -19.44
CA THR A 230 -4.53 45.85 -19.98
C THR A 230 -3.82 45.13 -18.86
N ALA A 231 -4.10 43.82 -18.69
CA ALA A 231 -3.39 42.92 -17.80
C ALA A 231 -2.56 41.94 -18.60
N THR A 232 -1.34 41.72 -18.18
CA THR A 232 -0.39 40.83 -18.87
C THR A 232 0.07 39.76 -17.93
N ALA A 233 0.12 38.53 -18.38
CA ALA A 233 0.74 37.40 -17.70
C ALA A 233 1.50 36.51 -18.69
N SER A 234 2.55 35.85 -18.22
CA SER A 234 3.31 34.89 -19.03
C SER A 234 3.09 33.51 -18.47
N THR A 235 2.75 32.56 -19.31
CA THR A 235 2.71 31.14 -18.94
C THR A 235 4.13 30.68 -18.57
N PRO A 236 4.31 29.85 -17.52
CA PRO A 236 5.60 29.27 -17.16
C PRO A 236 6.24 28.49 -18.31
N ALA A 237 7.56 28.34 -18.26
CA ALA A 237 8.29 27.56 -19.24
C ALA A 237 7.94 26.06 -19.10
N ALA A 238 7.65 25.40 -20.20
CA ALA A 238 7.57 23.95 -20.26
C ALA A 238 8.96 23.36 -19.96
N GLY A 239 9.08 22.44 -19.00
CA GLY A 239 10.35 21.85 -18.60
C GLY A 239 11.00 22.45 -17.35
N ASN A 240 10.56 23.58 -16.85
CA ASN A 240 11.00 24.13 -15.55
C ASN A 240 10.17 23.59 -14.36
N ILE A 241 9.01 22.99 -14.62
CA ILE A 241 8.21 22.33 -13.58
C ILE A 241 8.75 20.91 -13.40
N SER A 242 9.01 20.53 -12.16
CA SER A 242 9.29 19.14 -11.79
C SER A 242 8.52 18.76 -10.55
N VAL A 243 8.15 17.49 -10.45
CA VAL A 243 7.44 16.91 -9.30
C VAL A 243 8.36 15.93 -8.61
N THR A 244 8.37 15.95 -7.29
CA THR A 244 8.98 14.90 -6.46
C THR A 244 7.94 14.36 -5.49
N ILE A 245 8.08 13.10 -5.11
CA ILE A 245 7.21 12.41 -4.15
C ILE A 245 8.06 11.75 -3.07
N SER A 246 7.60 11.77 -1.82
CA SER A 246 8.25 11.09 -0.70
C SER A 246 7.17 10.52 0.25
N PRO A 247 7.36 9.28 0.73
CA PRO A 247 8.40 8.33 0.35
C PRO A 247 8.23 7.85 -1.10
N LYS A 248 9.32 7.43 -1.76
CA LYS A 248 9.27 6.87 -3.12
C LYS A 248 8.93 5.37 -3.13
N ARG A 249 9.15 4.70 -2.01
CA ARG A 249 8.97 3.26 -1.86
C ARG A 249 8.79 2.87 -0.40
N GLY A 250 8.18 1.69 -0.16
CA GLY A 250 8.01 1.13 1.18
C GLY A 250 7.15 -0.12 1.18
N GLY A 251 7.09 -0.78 2.34
CA GLY A 251 6.19 -1.89 2.63
C GLY A 251 5.14 -1.48 3.65
N LEU A 252 3.93 -2.00 3.52
CA LEU A 252 2.82 -1.85 4.46
C LEU A 252 2.17 -3.21 4.69
N THR A 253 1.57 -3.40 5.85
CA THR A 253 0.60 -4.47 6.09
C THR A 253 -0.80 -4.02 5.71
N LEU A 254 -1.74 -4.97 5.59
CA LEU A 254 -3.14 -4.65 5.32
C LEU A 254 -3.66 -3.61 6.32
N SER A 255 -4.36 -2.60 5.81
CA SER A 255 -4.96 -1.50 6.59
C SER A 255 -4.00 -0.53 7.26
N GLN A 256 -2.69 -0.76 7.20
CA GLN A 256 -1.69 0.22 7.61
C GLN A 256 -1.72 1.42 6.66
N THR A 257 -1.42 2.61 7.19
CA THR A 257 -1.44 3.85 6.40
C THR A 257 -0.06 4.46 6.27
N THR A 258 0.18 5.15 5.15
CA THR A 258 1.37 5.99 4.98
C THR A 258 0.99 7.31 4.32
N GLN A 259 1.63 8.40 4.73
CA GLN A 259 1.42 9.71 4.13
C GLN A 259 2.47 9.96 3.05
N PHE A 260 2.01 10.41 1.90
CA PHE A 260 2.86 10.93 0.82
C PHE A 260 2.88 12.44 0.82
N THR A 261 4.04 13.00 0.52
CA THR A 261 4.23 14.43 0.28
C THR A 261 4.78 14.62 -1.13
N ALA A 262 4.17 15.53 -1.89
CA ALA A 262 4.66 15.95 -3.19
C ALA A 262 5.16 17.40 -3.13
N THR A 263 6.25 17.66 -3.84
CA THR A 263 6.79 19.01 -4.04
C THR A 263 6.84 19.29 -5.54
N VAL A 264 6.28 20.43 -5.95
CA VAL A 264 6.32 20.92 -7.33
C VAL A 264 7.26 22.12 -7.39
N THR A 265 8.33 22.02 -8.14
CA THR A 265 9.26 23.14 -8.35
C THR A 265 8.77 24.05 -9.48
N ASN A 266 9.03 25.36 -9.38
CA ASN A 266 8.59 26.39 -10.34
C ASN A 266 7.06 26.47 -10.53
N ASP A 267 6.28 26.07 -9.55
CA ASP A 267 4.82 26.20 -9.51
C ASP A 267 4.44 27.62 -9.03
N VAL A 268 4.50 28.58 -9.94
CA VAL A 268 4.32 30.00 -9.63
C VAL A 268 2.93 30.29 -9.08
N GLY A 269 1.93 29.49 -9.43
CA GLY A 269 0.55 29.61 -8.94
C GLY A 269 0.26 28.80 -7.69
N ALA A 270 1.24 28.08 -7.14
CA ALA A 270 1.07 27.12 -6.04
C ALA A 270 -0.11 26.16 -6.26
N ALA A 271 -0.32 25.73 -7.51
CA ALA A 271 -1.42 24.86 -7.91
C ALA A 271 -1.32 23.46 -7.32
N GLY A 272 -0.06 23.01 -7.06
CA GLY A 272 0.29 21.73 -6.47
C GLY A 272 -0.01 20.55 -7.38
N VAL A 273 -0.43 19.41 -6.80
CA VAL A 273 -0.64 18.15 -7.52
C VAL A 273 -2.08 17.66 -7.44
N THR A 274 -2.40 16.74 -8.36
CA THR A 274 -3.50 15.77 -8.24
C THR A 274 -2.89 14.41 -7.91
N TRP A 275 -3.59 13.60 -7.13
CA TRP A 275 -3.16 12.29 -6.70
C TRP A 275 -3.96 11.19 -7.39
N SER A 276 -3.28 10.10 -7.74
CA SER A 276 -3.91 8.88 -8.24
C SER A 276 -3.19 7.64 -7.74
N THR A 277 -3.86 6.48 -7.78
CA THR A 277 -3.29 5.20 -7.40
C THR A 277 -3.78 4.10 -8.33
N THR A 278 -2.97 3.05 -8.52
CA THR A 278 -3.36 1.84 -9.29
C THR A 278 -4.27 0.90 -8.50
N GLY A 279 -4.40 1.09 -7.19
CA GLY A 279 -5.27 0.34 -6.29
C GLY A 279 -5.15 0.85 -4.86
N GLY A 280 -5.97 0.34 -3.93
CA GLY A 280 -6.09 0.88 -2.59
C GLY A 280 -6.86 2.20 -2.56
N THR A 281 -6.72 2.97 -1.48
CA THR A 281 -7.47 4.19 -1.21
C THR A 281 -6.55 5.35 -0.87
N LEU A 282 -6.81 6.50 -1.47
CA LEU A 282 -6.20 7.78 -1.10
C LEU A 282 -7.21 8.62 -0.32
N SER A 283 -6.84 9.05 0.88
CA SER A 283 -7.63 9.91 1.77
C SER A 283 -6.85 11.16 2.16
N GLY A 284 -7.53 12.17 2.74
CA GLY A 284 -6.90 13.40 3.21
C GLY A 284 -6.09 14.13 2.14
N GLN A 285 -6.51 14.03 0.86
CA GLN A 285 -5.78 14.60 -0.26
C GLN A 285 -5.79 16.13 -0.20
N THR A 286 -4.61 16.71 -0.30
CA THR A 286 -4.38 18.14 -0.47
C THR A 286 -3.60 18.38 -1.78
N THR A 287 -3.21 19.61 -2.03
CA THR A 287 -2.33 19.94 -3.16
C THR A 287 -0.90 19.47 -2.97
N THR A 288 -0.51 19.00 -1.79
CA THR A 288 0.85 18.57 -1.45
C THR A 288 0.93 17.27 -0.69
N THR A 289 -0.15 16.75 -0.13
CA THR A 289 -0.15 15.52 0.68
C THR A 289 -1.32 14.61 0.32
N ALA A 290 -1.13 13.31 0.52
CA ALA A 290 -2.19 12.31 0.49
C ALA A 290 -1.84 11.16 1.44
N THR A 291 -2.83 10.57 2.10
CA THR A 291 -2.65 9.37 2.92
C THR A 291 -3.15 8.16 2.13
N TYR A 292 -2.31 7.14 2.02
CA TYR A 292 -2.61 5.89 1.31
C TYR A 292 -2.85 4.76 2.29
N SER A 293 -3.78 3.86 1.94
CA SER A 293 -4.01 2.56 2.59
C SER A 293 -4.53 1.54 1.57
N SER A 294 -4.39 0.24 1.88
CA SER A 294 -5.00 -0.82 1.09
C SER A 294 -5.55 -1.92 1.99
N GLY A 295 -6.72 -2.42 1.66
CA GLY A 295 -7.32 -3.63 2.25
C GLY A 295 -7.01 -4.90 1.46
N ALA A 296 -6.20 -4.82 0.40
CA ALA A 296 -5.76 -5.94 -0.41
C ALA A 296 -4.23 -5.97 -0.53
N ALA A 297 -3.66 -7.16 -0.50
CA ALA A 297 -2.23 -7.36 -0.77
C ALA A 297 -1.92 -7.09 -2.25
N GLY A 298 -0.71 -6.61 -2.53
CA GLY A 298 -0.27 -6.28 -3.87
C GLY A 298 0.80 -5.20 -3.92
N THR A 299 1.26 -4.91 -5.12
CA THR A 299 2.17 -3.79 -5.38
C THR A 299 1.40 -2.67 -6.07
N PHE A 300 1.41 -1.48 -5.47
CA PHE A 300 0.62 -0.34 -5.92
C PHE A 300 1.50 0.86 -6.21
N THR A 301 1.10 1.63 -7.23
CA THR A 301 1.77 2.87 -7.60
C THR A 301 0.91 4.07 -7.21
N ILE A 302 1.48 5.00 -6.46
CA ILE A 302 0.88 6.27 -6.10
C ILE A 302 1.54 7.34 -6.96
N THR A 303 0.75 8.14 -7.68
CA THR A 303 1.25 9.16 -8.59
C THR A 303 0.75 10.54 -8.19
N ALA A 304 1.68 11.48 -8.09
CA ALA A 304 1.44 12.91 -7.93
C ALA A 304 1.69 13.60 -9.27
N THR A 305 0.64 14.18 -9.88
CA THR A 305 0.71 14.87 -11.17
C THR A 305 0.54 16.37 -10.97
N SER A 306 1.44 17.18 -11.49
CA SER A 306 1.37 18.63 -11.39
C SER A 306 0.08 19.17 -12.02
N LYS A 307 -0.59 20.05 -11.31
CA LYS A 307 -1.73 20.82 -11.86
C LYS A 307 -1.27 21.95 -12.79
N ALA A 308 -0.06 22.46 -12.58
CA ALA A 308 0.52 23.51 -13.40
C ALA A 308 1.03 23.01 -14.75
N ASP A 309 1.48 21.74 -14.78
CA ASP A 309 1.91 21.04 -16.01
C ASP A 309 1.61 19.56 -15.87
N VAL A 310 0.52 19.11 -16.44
CA VAL A 310 0.02 17.73 -16.36
C VAL A 310 0.94 16.69 -17.02
N THR A 311 1.96 17.13 -17.78
CA THR A 311 2.97 16.25 -18.32
C THR A 311 4.04 15.87 -17.28
N GLN A 312 4.10 16.58 -16.16
CA GLN A 312 5.06 16.38 -15.08
C GLN A 312 4.42 15.63 -13.93
N SER A 313 4.97 14.49 -13.58
CA SER A 313 4.52 13.66 -12.48
C SER A 313 5.67 12.94 -11.80
N ALA A 314 5.44 12.50 -10.57
CA ALA A 314 6.31 11.58 -9.84
C ALA A 314 5.49 10.46 -9.23
N SER A 315 6.09 9.26 -9.18
CA SER A 315 5.42 8.08 -8.66
C SER A 315 6.21 7.45 -7.52
N ALA A 316 5.47 6.82 -6.60
CA ALA A 316 5.98 5.98 -5.52
C ALA A 316 5.39 4.57 -5.67
N THR A 317 6.16 3.56 -5.27
CA THR A 317 5.74 2.16 -5.27
C THR A 317 5.64 1.64 -3.84
N ILE A 318 4.49 1.07 -3.50
CA ILE A 318 4.22 0.48 -2.18
C ILE A 318 3.83 -0.98 -2.36
N GLY A 319 4.57 -1.87 -1.67
CA GLY A 319 4.16 -3.25 -1.47
C GLY A 319 3.25 -3.36 -0.25
N VAL A 320 2.10 -3.98 -0.38
CA VAL A 320 1.19 -4.26 0.74
C VAL A 320 1.11 -5.75 0.94
N THR A 321 1.49 -6.25 2.12
CA THR A 321 1.49 -7.68 2.43
C THR A 321 0.29 -8.07 3.29
N ASP A 322 -0.21 -9.27 3.06
CA ASP A 322 -1.18 -9.98 3.91
C ASP A 322 -0.51 -10.98 4.86
N LEU A 323 0.83 -10.98 4.93
CA LEU A 323 1.58 -11.77 5.88
C LEU A 323 1.18 -11.42 7.32
N THR A 324 0.79 -12.42 8.08
CA THR A 324 0.37 -12.24 9.49
C THR A 324 1.52 -12.33 10.48
N GLY A 325 2.59 -13.02 10.14
CA GLY A 325 3.77 -13.09 10.99
C GLY A 325 4.81 -14.11 10.53
N MET A 326 6.04 -13.90 10.97
CA MET A 326 7.15 -14.85 11.01
C MET A 326 7.27 -15.31 12.46
N THR A 327 6.60 -16.40 12.80
CA THR A 327 6.29 -16.76 14.19
C THR A 327 7.15 -17.87 14.75
N THR A 328 8.08 -18.42 13.96
CA THR A 328 8.95 -19.53 14.33
C THR A 328 10.25 -19.48 13.50
N TYR A 329 11.24 -20.28 13.90
CA TYR A 329 12.49 -20.43 13.17
C TYR A 329 12.24 -20.75 11.69
N HIS A 330 13.01 -20.09 10.81
CA HIS A 330 13.02 -20.31 9.36
C HIS A 330 11.64 -20.21 8.72
N ASN A 331 10.88 -19.21 9.15
CA ASN A 331 9.58 -18.72 8.68
C ASN A 331 8.37 -19.56 9.12
N ASP A 332 8.36 -20.87 8.91
CA ASP A 332 7.25 -21.75 9.24
C ASP A 332 7.68 -23.11 9.79
N LEU A 333 6.73 -24.02 9.96
CA LEU A 333 7.01 -25.36 10.50
C LEU A 333 7.67 -26.30 9.48
N SER A 334 7.60 -26.03 8.18
CA SER A 334 8.34 -26.81 7.17
C SER A 334 9.83 -26.55 7.21
N ARG A 335 10.24 -25.40 7.74
CA ARG A 335 11.62 -24.89 7.77
C ARG A 335 12.18 -24.68 6.36
N ASP A 336 11.32 -24.39 5.37
CA ASP A 336 11.76 -24.14 4.00
C ASP A 336 12.37 -22.75 3.78
N GLY A 337 12.27 -21.87 4.76
CA GLY A 337 12.94 -20.56 4.78
C GLY A 337 12.31 -19.52 3.86
N VAL A 338 11.08 -19.71 3.40
CA VAL A 338 10.47 -18.88 2.36
C VAL A 338 9.40 -17.94 2.90
N ASN A 339 9.50 -16.66 2.56
CA ASN A 339 8.39 -15.70 2.57
C ASN A 339 7.92 -15.45 1.13
N SER A 340 6.84 -16.07 0.70
CA SER A 340 6.26 -15.89 -0.63
C SER A 340 5.25 -14.73 -0.71
N GLN A 341 5.06 -13.98 0.38
CA GLN A 341 4.15 -12.83 0.50
C GLN A 341 4.90 -11.49 0.64
N GLU A 342 6.10 -11.39 0.02
CA GLU A 342 6.90 -10.18 0.02
C GLU A 342 6.62 -9.35 -1.24
N TYR A 343 5.89 -8.26 -1.09
CA TYR A 343 5.41 -7.41 -2.19
C TYR A 343 6.27 -6.16 -2.43
N ALA A 344 7.16 -5.82 -1.49
CA ALA A 344 7.93 -4.58 -1.54
C ALA A 344 9.36 -4.79 -2.08
N LEU A 345 10.03 -5.89 -1.66
CA LEU A 345 11.39 -6.19 -2.07
C LEU A 345 11.42 -6.94 -3.41
N THR A 346 12.25 -6.46 -4.32
CA THR A 346 12.41 -7.05 -5.65
C THR A 346 13.88 -7.04 -6.06
N THR A 347 14.24 -7.88 -7.04
CA THR A 347 15.59 -7.87 -7.62
C THR A 347 15.98 -6.52 -8.23
N ALA A 348 15.00 -5.68 -8.58
CA ALA A 348 15.24 -4.35 -9.16
C ALA A 348 15.47 -3.25 -8.12
N ASN A 349 14.95 -3.40 -6.88
CA ASN A 349 15.00 -2.34 -5.88
C ASN A 349 15.91 -2.64 -4.68
N VAL A 350 16.42 -3.88 -4.57
CA VAL A 350 17.46 -4.23 -3.59
C VAL A 350 18.82 -3.91 -4.20
N ALA A 351 19.23 -2.64 -4.07
CA ALA A 351 20.48 -2.11 -4.59
C ALA A 351 20.99 -0.99 -3.67
N THR A 352 22.28 -0.68 -3.69
CA THR A 352 22.94 0.29 -2.78
C THR A 352 22.25 1.66 -2.73
N ALA A 353 21.69 2.13 -3.84
CA ALA A 353 21.00 3.41 -3.89
C ALA A 353 19.59 3.38 -3.26
N THR A 354 18.97 2.23 -3.16
CA THR A 354 17.55 2.08 -2.84
C THR A 354 17.25 1.21 -1.62
N PHE A 355 18.25 0.44 -1.17
CA PHE A 355 18.16 -0.46 -0.03
C PHE A 355 19.37 -0.24 0.90
N GLY A 356 19.19 -0.45 2.20
CA GLY A 356 20.26 -0.34 3.20
C GLY A 356 19.71 -0.36 4.62
N LYS A 357 20.59 -0.10 5.60
CA LYS A 357 20.25 -0.04 7.02
C LYS A 357 19.34 1.16 7.30
N LEU A 358 18.22 0.92 7.94
CA LEU A 358 17.25 1.96 8.30
C LEU A 358 17.46 2.43 9.74
N PHE A 359 17.61 1.51 10.67
CA PHE A 359 17.82 1.78 12.09
C PHE A 359 18.30 0.51 12.81
N SER A 360 18.66 0.66 14.09
CA SER A 360 18.96 -0.47 14.99
C SER A 360 18.17 -0.33 16.27
N CYS A 361 17.83 -1.47 16.87
CA CYS A 361 17.18 -1.56 18.18
C CYS A 361 18.13 -2.23 19.18
N PRO A 362 18.61 -1.49 20.20
CA PRO A 362 19.58 -2.02 21.16
C PRO A 362 18.93 -3.02 22.13
N THR A 363 19.70 -4.06 22.49
CA THR A 363 19.37 -5.08 23.47
C THR A 363 20.47 -5.20 24.51
N ASP A 364 20.23 -5.99 25.57
CA ASP A 364 21.20 -6.18 26.67
C ASP A 364 22.21 -7.29 26.43
N GLY A 365 21.98 -8.18 25.48
CA GLY A 365 22.80 -9.35 25.19
C GLY A 365 22.80 -9.73 23.72
N ALA A 366 23.67 -10.65 23.34
CA ALA A 366 23.78 -11.16 21.97
C ALA A 366 22.50 -11.89 21.53
N LEU A 367 22.18 -11.82 20.23
CA LEU A 367 21.01 -12.47 19.63
C LEU A 367 21.45 -13.68 18.79
N TYR A 368 21.39 -14.88 19.37
CA TYR A 368 21.51 -16.15 18.66
C TYR A 368 20.18 -16.59 18.06
N ALA A 369 19.09 -16.30 18.78
CA ALA A 369 17.73 -16.57 18.33
C ALA A 369 17.36 -15.70 17.13
N GLN A 370 16.68 -16.27 16.14
CA GLN A 370 16.12 -15.52 15.03
C GLN A 370 15.09 -14.51 15.54
N PRO A 371 15.16 -13.22 15.14
CA PRO A 371 14.10 -12.27 15.42
C PRO A 371 12.77 -12.74 14.83
N LEU A 372 11.66 -12.65 15.59
CA LEU A 372 10.33 -13.02 15.11
C LEU A 372 9.51 -11.76 14.85
N TRP A 373 8.59 -11.83 13.90
CA TRP A 373 7.81 -10.67 13.46
C TRP A 373 6.32 -10.98 13.44
N VAL A 374 5.48 -10.04 13.91
CA VAL A 374 4.01 -10.17 13.92
C VAL A 374 3.40 -8.89 13.37
N ALA A 375 2.47 -9.05 12.42
CA ALA A 375 1.73 -7.96 11.82
C ALA A 375 0.58 -7.48 12.71
N ASN A 376 0.30 -6.19 12.64
CA ASN A 376 -0.95 -5.58 13.13
C ASN A 376 -1.31 -5.95 14.57
N LEU A 377 -0.32 -6.05 15.46
CA LEU A 377 -0.54 -6.31 16.86
C LEU A 377 -1.11 -5.08 17.58
N SER A 378 -2.15 -5.26 18.39
CA SER A 378 -2.68 -4.18 19.23
C SER A 378 -1.81 -4.01 20.47
N ILE A 379 -0.91 -3.01 20.47
CA ILE A 379 0.12 -2.74 21.48
C ILE A 379 0.42 -1.24 21.54
N GLY A 380 0.86 -0.73 22.69
CA GLY A 380 1.28 0.67 22.83
C GLY A 380 0.18 1.70 22.57
N GLY A 381 -1.10 1.29 22.64
CA GLY A 381 -2.25 2.15 22.38
C GLY A 381 -2.62 2.29 20.90
N GLY A 382 -2.00 1.50 20.01
CA GLY A 382 -2.25 1.47 18.57
C GLY A 382 -2.20 0.06 17.98
N THR A 383 -2.22 -0.01 16.66
CA THR A 383 -1.97 -1.23 15.88
C THR A 383 -0.63 -1.10 15.19
N HIS A 384 0.28 -2.00 15.47
CA HIS A 384 1.67 -1.92 15.03
C HIS A 384 2.18 -3.27 14.52
N ASN A 385 3.13 -3.25 13.62
CA ASN A 385 3.97 -4.39 13.33
C ASN A 385 5.05 -4.47 14.40
N VAL A 386 5.31 -5.66 14.93
CA VAL A 386 6.20 -5.84 16.08
C VAL A 386 7.26 -6.87 15.78
N VAL A 387 8.52 -6.55 16.08
CA VAL A 387 9.63 -7.51 16.07
C VAL A 387 10.00 -7.89 17.49
N PHE A 388 10.11 -9.20 17.73
CA PHE A 388 10.49 -9.79 19.01
C PHE A 388 11.92 -10.29 18.95
N ALA A 389 12.68 -10.03 20.01
CA ALA A 389 14.06 -10.47 20.17
C ALA A 389 14.25 -11.17 21.52
N ALA A 390 15.09 -12.20 21.54
CA ALA A 390 15.46 -12.90 22.77
C ALA A 390 16.99 -12.97 22.86
N THR A 391 17.55 -12.70 24.05
CA THR A 391 18.97 -12.48 24.24
C THR A 391 19.63 -13.55 25.12
N THR A 392 20.93 -13.65 25.00
CA THR A 392 21.76 -14.51 25.90
C THR A 392 21.73 -14.03 27.36
N HIS A 393 21.17 -12.89 27.66
CA HIS A 393 20.94 -12.38 29.02
C HIS A 393 19.55 -12.71 29.58
N ASP A 394 18.89 -13.71 28.98
CA ASP A 394 17.53 -14.12 29.37
C ASP A 394 16.50 -12.98 29.35
N THR A 395 16.62 -12.07 28.39
CA THR A 395 15.67 -10.98 28.19
C THR A 395 14.94 -11.13 26.86
N VAL A 396 13.63 -10.95 26.90
CA VAL A 396 12.78 -10.86 25.69
C VAL A 396 12.31 -9.43 25.48
N TYR A 397 12.40 -8.96 24.26
CA TYR A 397 12.02 -7.61 23.83
C TYR A 397 10.90 -7.64 22.82
N ALA A 398 10.08 -6.60 22.82
CA ALA A 398 9.16 -6.25 21.75
C ALA A 398 9.43 -4.82 21.27
N PHE A 399 9.77 -4.67 19.99
CA PHE A 399 10.02 -3.39 19.36
C PHE A 399 9.03 -3.12 18.24
N ASP A 400 8.73 -1.84 18.00
CA ASP A 400 8.04 -1.43 16.78
C ASP A 400 8.92 -1.79 15.56
N ALA A 401 8.36 -2.55 14.64
CA ALA A 401 9.08 -3.03 13.47
C ALA A 401 9.27 -1.96 12.38
N ASP A 402 8.54 -0.84 12.47
CA ASP A 402 8.50 0.20 11.45
C ASP A 402 9.08 1.55 11.93
N ALA A 403 9.17 1.78 13.23
CA ALA A 403 9.54 3.06 13.81
C ALA A 403 11.06 3.35 13.70
N ASN A 404 11.39 4.49 13.13
CA ASN A 404 12.73 5.06 13.11
C ASN A 404 12.70 6.49 13.69
N PRO A 405 13.36 6.75 14.84
CA PRO A 405 14.20 5.82 15.63
C PRO A 405 13.42 4.68 16.28
N CYS A 406 14.15 3.61 16.69
CA CYS A 406 13.61 2.43 17.32
C CYS A 406 12.74 2.74 18.54
N VAL A 407 11.56 2.13 18.61
CA VAL A 407 10.62 2.22 19.73
C VAL A 407 10.49 0.86 20.40
N LYS A 408 10.76 0.79 21.70
CA LYS A 408 10.56 -0.40 22.53
C LYS A 408 9.21 -0.32 23.23
N TYR A 409 8.37 -1.36 23.03
CA TYR A 409 7.11 -1.48 23.75
C TYR A 409 7.30 -2.05 25.13
N TRP A 410 8.05 -3.16 25.23
CA TRP A 410 8.38 -3.77 26.50
C TRP A 410 9.68 -4.59 26.42
N SER A 411 10.24 -4.89 27.57
CA SER A 411 11.28 -5.90 27.75
C SER A 411 11.05 -6.60 29.07
N THR A 412 11.25 -7.93 29.08
CA THR A 412 11.06 -8.78 30.26
C THR A 412 12.31 -9.63 30.47
N SER A 413 12.94 -9.46 31.62
CA SER A 413 13.99 -10.39 32.08
C SER A 413 13.35 -11.63 32.66
N LEU A 414 13.83 -12.79 32.26
CA LEU A 414 13.36 -14.11 32.68
C LEU A 414 14.18 -14.67 33.85
N LEU A 415 15.16 -13.93 34.34
CA LEU A 415 15.96 -14.27 35.49
C LEU A 415 15.11 -14.29 36.76
N GLY A 416 15.22 -15.35 37.55
CA GLY A 416 14.64 -15.40 38.88
C GLY A 416 15.35 -14.47 39.86
N SER A 417 14.75 -14.25 41.03
CA SER A 417 15.39 -13.43 42.06
C SER A 417 16.70 -14.02 42.54
N GLY A 418 17.79 -13.24 42.47
CA GLY A 418 19.14 -13.70 42.82
C GLY A 418 19.82 -14.57 41.76
N GLU A 419 19.30 -14.58 40.54
CA GLU A 419 19.91 -15.31 39.43
C GLU A 419 20.65 -14.38 38.46
N THR A 420 21.50 -15.00 37.65
CA THR A 420 22.21 -14.41 36.53
C THR A 420 22.26 -15.40 35.37
N PHE A 421 22.61 -14.95 34.17
CA PHE A 421 22.87 -15.82 33.03
C PHE A 421 24.07 -16.75 33.28
N VAL A 422 24.11 -17.86 32.55
CA VAL A 422 25.19 -18.82 32.58
C VAL A 422 26.35 -18.32 31.71
N SER A 423 27.58 -18.48 32.14
CA SER A 423 28.77 -18.15 31.35
C SER A 423 29.31 -19.37 30.60
N SER A 424 30.10 -19.13 29.57
CA SER A 424 30.84 -20.19 28.88
C SER A 424 31.75 -21.01 29.80
N SER A 425 32.30 -20.39 30.84
CA SER A 425 33.12 -21.10 31.85
C SER A 425 32.32 -22.05 32.75
N ASP A 426 31.02 -21.75 32.99
CA ASP A 426 30.18 -22.66 33.78
C ASP A 426 29.91 -23.99 33.08
N VAL A 427 29.80 -23.96 31.76
CA VAL A 427 29.51 -25.15 30.92
C VAL A 427 30.79 -25.82 30.40
N GLY A 428 31.95 -25.17 30.56
CA GLY A 428 33.27 -25.72 30.21
C GLY A 428 33.59 -25.66 28.71
N THR A 429 32.93 -24.81 27.95
CA THR A 429 33.18 -24.64 26.50
C THR A 429 32.99 -23.22 26.06
N GLY A 430 33.77 -22.79 25.04
CA GLY A 430 33.62 -21.49 24.38
C GLY A 430 32.70 -21.53 23.17
N ASP A 431 31.87 -22.52 23.02
CA ASP A 431 31.03 -22.72 21.85
C ASP A 431 29.97 -21.59 21.69
N ILE A 432 29.38 -21.16 22.78
CA ILE A 432 28.53 -19.97 22.87
C ILE A 432 29.24 -18.93 23.74
N GLN A 433 29.34 -17.69 23.24
CA GLN A 433 30.07 -16.59 23.85
C GLN A 433 29.30 -15.29 23.87
N PRO A 434 29.46 -14.41 24.89
CA PRO A 434 30.15 -14.71 26.17
C PRO A 434 29.23 -15.43 27.13
N ASP A 435 27.91 -15.29 26.96
CA ASP A 435 26.89 -15.68 27.91
C ASP A 435 25.90 -16.65 27.28
N ILE A 436 25.27 -17.46 28.12
CA ILE A 436 24.35 -18.51 27.73
C ILE A 436 23.04 -18.27 28.49
N GLY A 437 22.06 -17.75 27.83
CA GLY A 437 20.69 -17.62 28.31
C GLY A 437 19.75 -18.19 27.26
N ILE A 438 18.96 -17.31 26.58
CA ILE A 438 18.12 -17.75 25.47
C ILE A 438 18.96 -17.85 24.21
N ILE A 439 19.07 -19.06 23.66
CA ILE A 439 19.84 -19.35 22.44
C ILE A 439 18.92 -19.86 21.33
N GLY A 440 17.99 -20.77 21.64
CA GLY A 440 17.04 -21.31 20.70
C GLY A 440 15.98 -20.29 20.34
N THR A 441 15.61 -20.25 19.06
CA THR A 441 14.56 -19.34 18.58
C THR A 441 13.22 -19.64 19.26
N PRO A 442 12.55 -18.65 19.85
CA PRO A 442 11.19 -18.78 20.40
C PRO A 442 10.18 -19.21 19.36
N VAL A 443 8.94 -19.50 19.81
CA VAL A 443 7.80 -19.69 18.92
C VAL A 443 6.62 -18.83 19.38
N ILE A 444 5.88 -18.25 18.44
CA ILE A 444 4.73 -17.40 18.72
C ILE A 444 3.43 -18.10 18.33
N ASP A 445 2.48 -18.11 19.23
CA ASP A 445 1.07 -18.41 18.99
C ASP A 445 0.27 -17.10 18.90
N THR A 446 0.02 -16.63 17.70
CA THR A 446 -0.75 -15.40 17.47
C THR A 446 -2.20 -15.54 17.95
N ALA A 447 -2.78 -16.74 17.90
CA ALA A 447 -4.16 -16.97 18.31
C ALA A 447 -4.35 -16.75 19.82
N SER A 448 -3.38 -17.14 20.65
CA SER A 448 -3.39 -16.87 22.08
C SER A 448 -2.59 -15.61 22.46
N SER A 449 -1.98 -14.90 21.49
CA SER A 449 -1.08 -13.76 21.72
C SER A 449 0.04 -14.11 22.71
N THR A 450 0.75 -15.20 22.44
CA THR A 450 1.78 -15.73 23.35
C THR A 450 3.07 -16.03 22.62
N ILE A 451 4.21 -15.69 23.21
CA ILE A 451 5.54 -16.16 22.82
C ILE A 451 6.05 -17.16 23.86
N TYR A 452 6.49 -18.33 23.39
CA TYR A 452 7.11 -19.37 24.23
C TYR A 452 8.61 -19.33 24.03
N VAL A 453 9.34 -19.39 25.14
CA VAL A 453 10.80 -19.28 25.15
C VAL A 453 11.40 -20.07 26.31
N VAL A 454 12.57 -20.63 26.12
CA VAL A 454 13.31 -21.32 27.17
C VAL A 454 14.48 -20.47 27.63
N SER A 455 14.56 -20.19 28.93
CA SER A 455 15.67 -19.51 29.59
C SER A 455 16.65 -20.51 30.21
N LYS A 456 17.93 -20.12 30.33
CA LYS A 456 18.95 -20.85 31.08
C LYS A 456 19.69 -19.88 32.00
N SER A 457 19.55 -20.07 33.32
CA SER A 457 20.12 -19.20 34.35
C SER A 457 20.82 -19.98 35.44
N LYS A 458 21.55 -19.27 36.29
CA LYS A 458 22.18 -19.80 37.49
C LYS A 458 22.01 -18.85 38.67
N THR A 459 22.19 -19.39 39.88
CA THR A 459 22.31 -18.57 41.11
C THR A 459 23.54 -17.68 41.01
N ASN A 460 23.36 -16.37 41.21
CA ASN A 460 24.42 -15.37 41.16
C ASN A 460 25.52 -15.66 42.17
N GLY A 461 26.76 -15.50 41.73
CA GLY A 461 27.95 -15.75 42.56
C GLY A 461 28.29 -17.23 42.78
N THR A 462 27.62 -18.18 42.11
CA THR A 462 27.90 -19.63 42.19
C THR A 462 28.21 -20.20 40.81
N ASN A 463 28.85 -21.38 40.78
CA ASN A 463 28.93 -22.18 39.56
C ASN A 463 27.58 -22.82 39.24
N CYS A 464 27.33 -23.08 37.95
CA CYS A 464 26.17 -23.84 37.54
C CYS A 464 26.29 -25.30 37.96
N THR A 465 25.46 -25.72 38.91
CA THR A 465 25.46 -27.13 39.38
C THR A 465 24.05 -27.71 39.10
N PRO A 466 23.95 -28.91 38.46
CA PRO A 466 22.66 -29.50 38.14
C PRO A 466 21.72 -29.57 39.34
N ALA A 467 20.45 -29.29 39.14
CA ALA A 467 19.36 -29.34 40.10
C ALA A 467 19.51 -28.46 41.37
N THR A 468 20.60 -27.70 41.51
CA THR A 468 20.81 -26.85 42.70
C THR A 468 21.01 -25.38 42.42
N SER A 469 21.80 -25.02 41.40
CA SER A 469 22.10 -23.64 41.05
C SER A 469 22.05 -23.37 39.55
N CYS A 470 21.65 -24.35 38.74
CA CYS A 470 21.52 -24.27 37.30
C CYS A 470 20.06 -24.53 36.92
N PHE A 471 19.44 -23.61 36.28
CA PHE A 471 18.00 -23.62 36.01
C PHE A 471 17.73 -23.54 34.49
N GLN A 472 16.72 -24.30 34.05
CA GLN A 472 16.10 -24.11 32.72
C GLN A 472 14.58 -24.01 32.89
N ARG A 473 13.95 -23.09 32.19
CA ARG A 473 12.50 -22.83 32.33
C ARG A 473 11.86 -22.56 30.99
N LEU A 474 10.68 -23.15 30.80
CA LEU A 474 9.78 -22.76 29.71
C LEU A 474 8.89 -21.60 30.20
N HIS A 475 8.94 -20.51 29.51
CA HIS A 475 8.13 -19.31 29.73
C HIS A 475 7.07 -19.19 28.64
N ALA A 476 5.93 -18.62 28.99
CA ALA A 476 4.87 -18.21 28.07
C ALA A 476 4.55 -16.74 28.35
N LEU A 477 4.98 -15.84 27.46
CA LEU A 477 4.82 -14.40 27.67
C LEU A 477 3.75 -13.83 26.76
N SER A 478 3.01 -12.86 27.29
CA SER A 478 2.06 -12.07 26.51
C SER A 478 2.78 -11.22 25.47
N LEU A 479 2.38 -11.30 24.20
CA LEU A 479 2.92 -10.44 23.14
C LEU A 479 2.67 -8.94 23.41
N ILE A 480 1.64 -8.61 24.22
CA ILE A 480 1.19 -7.24 24.42
C ILE A 480 2.04 -6.50 25.45
N ASN A 481 2.47 -7.21 26.51
CA ASN A 481 3.12 -6.56 27.65
C ASN A 481 4.25 -7.39 28.30
N GLY A 482 4.61 -8.54 27.74
CA GLY A 482 5.70 -9.36 28.21
C GLY A 482 5.44 -10.07 29.57
N THR A 483 4.22 -10.07 30.08
CA THR A 483 3.92 -10.75 31.34
C THR A 483 3.73 -12.25 31.15
N GLU A 484 4.08 -13.03 32.19
CA GLU A 484 3.87 -14.48 32.21
C GLU A 484 2.37 -14.83 32.07
N LYS A 485 2.12 -15.88 31.31
CA LYS A 485 0.79 -16.47 31.09
C LYS A 485 0.73 -17.90 31.59
N PHE A 486 -0.47 -18.45 31.71
CA PHE A 486 -0.75 -19.86 32.00
C PHE A 486 -0.11 -20.39 33.32
N GLY A 487 0.19 -19.47 34.25
CA GLY A 487 0.84 -19.83 35.51
C GLY A 487 2.34 -20.17 35.42
N GLY A 488 2.96 -19.79 34.25
CA GLY A 488 4.41 -19.99 34.06
C GLY A 488 5.29 -19.08 34.94
N PRO A 489 6.62 -19.27 34.87
CA PRO A 489 7.34 -20.29 34.10
C PRO A 489 7.24 -21.69 34.70
N VAL A 490 7.50 -22.72 33.87
CA VAL A 490 7.61 -24.11 34.29
C VAL A 490 9.09 -24.54 34.30
N ASN A 491 9.52 -25.12 35.44
CA ASN A 491 10.90 -25.60 35.61
C ASN A 491 11.11 -26.92 34.86
N ILE A 492 12.17 -26.98 34.07
CA ILE A 492 12.68 -28.19 33.42
C ILE A 492 13.81 -28.73 34.26
N THR A 493 13.57 -29.84 34.92
CA THR A 493 14.48 -30.38 35.98
C THR A 493 14.78 -31.86 35.78
N SER A 494 15.66 -32.42 36.61
CA SER A 494 15.96 -33.83 36.66
C SER A 494 14.80 -34.74 37.13
N ALA A 495 13.64 -34.16 37.51
CA ALA A 495 12.40 -34.91 37.69
C ALA A 495 11.86 -35.45 36.35
N ILE A 496 12.24 -34.82 35.22
CA ILE A 496 11.98 -35.31 33.88
C ILE A 496 13.01 -36.38 33.58
N SER A 497 12.55 -37.60 33.34
CA SER A 497 13.44 -38.76 33.07
C SER A 497 12.73 -39.78 32.17
N VAL A 498 13.50 -40.60 31.54
CA VAL A 498 13.03 -41.75 30.76
C VAL A 498 13.68 -43.03 31.26
N PRO A 499 13.03 -44.19 31.18
CA PRO A 499 13.69 -45.47 31.45
C PRO A 499 14.89 -45.68 30.54
N GLY A 500 16.03 -46.10 31.11
CA GLY A 500 17.25 -46.33 30.34
C GLY A 500 18.46 -46.55 31.22
N THR A 501 19.52 -47.08 30.57
CA THR A 501 20.81 -47.45 31.20
C THR A 501 21.97 -46.60 30.65
N GLY A 502 21.63 -45.58 29.86
CA GLY A 502 22.58 -44.65 29.21
C GLY A 502 23.47 -43.89 30.18
N ASP A 503 24.38 -43.11 29.62
CA ASP A 503 25.37 -42.37 30.41
C ASP A 503 24.66 -41.38 31.40
N GLY A 504 25.17 -41.34 32.63
CA GLY A 504 24.55 -40.56 33.72
C GLY A 504 23.26 -41.16 34.25
N SER A 505 22.82 -42.35 33.87
CA SER A 505 21.62 -43.01 34.39
C SER A 505 21.78 -43.38 35.87
N SER A 506 20.67 -43.38 36.57
CA SER A 506 20.59 -43.81 37.98
C SER A 506 19.24 -44.47 38.23
N GLY A 507 19.30 -45.65 38.90
CA GLY A 507 18.08 -46.40 39.22
C GLY A 507 17.30 -46.90 38.01
N GLY A 508 17.93 -47.06 36.87
CA GLY A 508 17.30 -47.48 35.62
C GLY A 508 16.60 -46.38 34.86
N ASN A 509 16.93 -45.13 35.13
CA ASN A 509 16.43 -43.97 34.45
C ASN A 509 17.54 -43.01 34.05
N VAL A 510 17.42 -42.42 32.89
CA VAL A 510 18.19 -41.25 32.44
C VAL A 510 17.39 -40.00 32.77
N ALA A 511 17.99 -39.12 33.57
CA ALA A 511 17.35 -37.87 34.02
C ALA A 511 17.88 -36.68 33.24
N PHE A 512 17.01 -35.68 33.03
CA PHE A 512 17.38 -34.42 32.36
C PHE A 512 18.47 -33.67 33.17
N ASN A 513 19.57 -33.31 32.51
CA ASN A 513 20.72 -32.64 33.15
C ASN A 513 20.72 -31.13 32.85
N THR A 514 20.27 -30.29 33.80
CA THR A 514 20.12 -28.84 33.59
C THR A 514 21.44 -28.12 33.25
N LEU A 515 22.59 -28.66 33.61
CA LEU A 515 23.89 -28.08 33.24
C LEU A 515 24.30 -28.47 31.83
N ARG A 516 24.20 -29.76 31.50
CA ARG A 516 24.77 -30.35 30.27
C ARG A 516 23.88 -30.13 29.05
N GLU A 517 22.56 -30.18 29.25
CA GLU A 517 21.62 -30.02 28.17
C GLU A 517 21.58 -28.55 27.72
N ASN A 518 21.84 -28.35 26.44
CA ASN A 518 21.83 -27.04 25.79
C ASN A 518 20.59 -26.89 24.92
N GLN A 519 19.71 -25.98 25.27
CA GLN A 519 18.50 -25.68 24.49
C GLN A 519 18.90 -24.83 23.26
N ARG A 520 19.55 -25.48 22.29
CA ARG A 520 20.05 -24.84 21.09
C ARG A 520 19.06 -24.80 19.94
N PRO A 521 18.29 -25.87 19.64
CA PRO A 521 17.29 -25.83 18.60
C PRO A 521 16.18 -24.82 18.90
N GLY A 522 15.66 -24.19 17.87
CA GLY A 522 14.44 -23.38 18.02
C GLY A 522 13.23 -24.25 18.44
N LEU A 523 12.23 -23.61 19.02
CA LEU A 523 11.00 -24.27 19.45
C LEU A 523 10.09 -24.56 18.25
N ALA A 524 9.24 -25.60 18.40
CA ALA A 524 8.17 -25.88 17.45
C ALA A 524 6.82 -25.86 18.19
N LEU A 525 5.79 -25.33 17.52
CA LEU A 525 4.41 -25.31 18.02
C LEU A 525 3.50 -26.02 17.04
N ALA A 526 3.07 -27.22 17.39
CA ALA A 526 2.19 -28.03 16.55
C ALA A 526 1.18 -28.78 17.43
N ASN A 527 -0.01 -29.07 16.91
CA ASN A 527 -1.06 -29.85 17.55
C ASN A 527 -1.38 -29.42 19.02
N GLY A 528 -1.26 -28.11 19.31
CA GLY A 528 -1.51 -27.57 20.64
C GLY A 528 -0.40 -27.76 21.66
N MET A 529 0.77 -28.26 21.23
CA MET A 529 1.93 -28.51 22.08
C MET A 529 3.10 -27.62 21.66
N VAL A 530 3.89 -27.18 22.65
CA VAL A 530 5.21 -26.59 22.48
C VAL A 530 6.25 -27.69 22.62
N TYR A 531 7.00 -27.93 21.55
CA TYR A 531 8.10 -28.90 21.53
C TYR A 531 9.43 -28.17 21.69
N VAL A 532 10.20 -28.66 22.62
CA VAL A 532 11.54 -28.16 22.93
C VAL A 532 12.54 -29.29 22.76
N ALA A 533 13.67 -29.03 22.07
CA ALA A 533 14.71 -29.98 21.85
C ALA A 533 16.04 -29.50 22.47
N TRP A 534 16.94 -30.45 22.78
CA TRP A 534 18.24 -30.18 23.42
C TRP A 534 19.38 -30.94 22.77
N ALA A 535 20.54 -30.29 22.78
CA ALA A 535 21.86 -30.83 22.51
C ALA A 535 22.75 -30.70 23.76
N SER A 536 24.08 -30.73 23.56
CA SER A 536 25.05 -30.48 24.62
C SER A 536 25.72 -29.11 24.53
N HIS A 537 26.57 -28.84 25.51
CA HIS A 537 27.58 -27.78 25.49
C HIS A 537 28.96 -28.38 25.14
N GLY A 538 29.32 -28.39 23.82
CA GLY A 538 30.61 -28.82 23.32
C GLY A 538 30.94 -30.26 23.73
N ASP A 539 29.99 -31.16 23.61
CA ASP A 539 30.11 -32.59 23.92
C ASP A 539 30.59 -32.91 25.35
N ASN A 540 30.36 -31.99 26.29
CA ASN A 540 30.66 -32.26 27.71
C ASN A 540 29.57 -33.15 28.31
N GLY A 541 29.84 -34.43 28.39
CA GLY A 541 28.93 -35.44 28.94
C GLY A 541 28.74 -35.38 30.49
N PRO A 542 27.79 -36.16 31.03
CA PRO A 542 26.77 -36.91 30.30
C PRO A 542 25.66 -35.99 29.75
N TYR A 543 25.29 -36.14 28.49
CA TYR A 543 24.19 -35.46 27.87
C TYR A 543 23.43 -36.40 26.91
N HIS A 544 22.24 -36.01 26.51
CA HIS A 544 21.39 -36.76 25.57
C HIS A 544 20.60 -35.81 24.66
N GLY A 545 20.19 -36.33 23.51
CA GLY A 545 19.21 -35.64 22.67
C GLY A 545 17.81 -35.77 23.25
N TRP A 546 17.22 -34.67 23.71
CA TRP A 546 15.85 -34.64 24.25
C TRP A 546 14.88 -33.94 23.31
N VAL A 547 13.64 -34.45 23.25
CA VAL A 547 12.46 -33.70 22.80
C VAL A 547 11.38 -33.79 23.89
N ILE A 548 10.91 -32.64 24.38
CA ILE A 548 9.91 -32.58 25.43
C ILE A 548 8.72 -31.76 24.94
N ALA A 549 7.52 -32.31 25.13
CA ALA A 549 6.26 -31.69 24.74
C ALA A 549 5.56 -31.10 25.96
N PHE A 550 5.17 -29.84 25.85
CA PHE A 550 4.36 -29.12 26.85
C PHE A 550 3.04 -28.66 26.23
N ASP A 551 1.95 -28.77 26.97
CA ASP A 551 0.67 -28.21 26.54
C ASP A 551 0.77 -26.66 26.46
N LYS A 552 0.39 -26.08 25.35
CA LYS A 552 0.56 -24.64 25.10
C LYS A 552 -0.28 -23.73 26.02
N THR A 553 -1.33 -24.26 26.68
CA THR A 553 -2.27 -23.46 27.46
C THR A 553 -2.13 -23.67 28.97
N THR A 554 -1.49 -24.76 29.38
CA THR A 554 -1.26 -25.09 30.79
C THR A 554 0.21 -25.18 31.15
N LEU A 555 1.09 -25.24 30.15
CA LEU A 555 2.52 -25.53 30.26
C LEU A 555 2.82 -26.88 30.97
N ALA A 556 1.83 -27.73 31.08
CA ALA A 556 2.02 -29.06 31.67
C ALA A 556 2.90 -29.92 30.76
N LEU A 557 3.79 -30.67 31.37
CA LEU A 557 4.54 -31.71 30.68
C LEU A 557 3.58 -32.78 30.16
N VAL A 558 3.62 -33.08 28.88
CA VAL A 558 2.75 -34.06 28.22
C VAL A 558 3.51 -35.33 27.84
N ALA A 559 4.70 -35.19 27.23
CA ALA A 559 5.47 -36.32 26.74
C ALA A 559 6.95 -35.99 26.69
N THR A 560 7.78 -37.02 26.76
CA THR A 560 9.24 -36.92 26.63
C THR A 560 9.74 -37.98 25.65
N PHE A 561 10.74 -37.60 24.88
CA PHE A 561 11.53 -38.48 24.06
C PHE A 561 13.02 -38.25 24.35
N ASN A 562 13.79 -39.30 24.41
CA ASN A 562 15.26 -39.29 24.50
C ASN A 562 15.83 -40.08 23.36
N ALA A 563 16.81 -39.53 22.65
CA ALA A 563 17.37 -40.13 21.43
C ALA A 563 18.26 -41.33 21.68
N ASN A 564 18.78 -41.45 22.88
CA ASN A 564 19.69 -42.55 23.26
C ASN A 564 19.59 -42.94 24.74
N PRO A 565 18.45 -43.47 25.16
CA PRO A 565 18.22 -43.75 26.59
C PRO A 565 19.14 -44.85 27.14
N ASN A 566 19.76 -45.67 26.31
CA ASN A 566 20.68 -46.75 26.78
C ASN A 566 22.15 -46.51 26.40
N GLY A 567 22.42 -45.47 25.67
CA GLY A 567 23.72 -45.07 25.16
C GLY A 567 24.22 -43.72 25.70
N SER A 568 25.05 -43.05 24.93
CA SER A 568 25.60 -41.73 25.21
C SER A 568 25.39 -40.78 24.04
N ASP A 569 25.37 -39.49 24.32
CA ASP A 569 25.43 -38.38 23.35
C ASP A 569 24.15 -38.20 22.52
N SER A 570 24.21 -38.25 21.18
CA SER A 570 23.09 -38.08 20.24
C SER A 570 22.35 -36.75 20.37
N GLY A 571 23.05 -35.66 20.64
CA GLY A 571 22.49 -34.33 20.81
C GLY A 571 21.70 -33.85 19.58
N ILE A 572 20.58 -33.18 19.78
CA ILE A 572 19.80 -32.54 18.70
C ILE A 572 20.39 -31.14 18.48
N TRP A 573 21.45 -31.08 17.68
CA TRP A 573 22.24 -29.85 17.49
C TRP A 573 21.57 -28.85 16.55
N MET A 574 21.33 -29.28 15.34
CA MET A 574 20.69 -28.60 14.24
C MET A 574 21.13 -27.12 14.03
N SER A 575 22.28 -26.74 14.62
CA SER A 575 22.90 -25.40 14.51
C SER A 575 21.93 -24.23 14.77
N GLY A 576 21.03 -24.37 15.74
CA GLY A 576 19.98 -23.42 16.04
C GLY A 576 18.71 -23.63 15.22
N GLY A 577 18.71 -24.58 14.28
CA GLY A 577 17.51 -25.02 13.56
C GLY A 577 16.46 -25.60 14.52
N ALA A 578 15.20 -25.54 14.15
CA ALA A 578 14.11 -26.12 14.93
C ALA A 578 13.63 -27.43 14.30
N PRO A 579 13.06 -28.37 15.07
CA PRO A 579 12.36 -29.49 14.48
C PRO A 579 11.35 -29.04 13.45
N ALA A 580 11.41 -29.63 12.25
CA ALA A 580 10.40 -29.38 11.23
C ALA A 580 9.13 -30.19 11.55
N ALA A 581 7.95 -29.71 11.14
CA ALA A 581 6.71 -30.45 11.34
C ALA A 581 5.89 -30.50 10.04
N ASP A 582 5.33 -31.67 9.75
CA ASP A 582 4.41 -31.86 8.64
C ASP A 582 2.97 -31.42 9.02
N SER A 583 2.07 -31.46 8.06
CA SER A 583 0.67 -31.08 8.24
C SER A 583 -0.09 -31.95 9.26
N SER A 584 0.41 -33.16 9.54
CA SER A 584 -0.11 -34.05 10.60
C SER A 584 0.50 -33.73 11.97
N GLY A 585 1.51 -32.86 12.00
CA GLY A 585 2.25 -32.48 13.20
C GLY A 585 3.32 -33.49 13.61
N ASN A 586 3.71 -34.43 12.76
CA ASN A 586 4.89 -35.24 13.02
C ASN A 586 6.14 -34.35 12.97
N LEU A 587 7.05 -34.58 13.90
CA LEU A 587 8.31 -33.82 13.98
C LEU A 587 9.45 -34.55 13.25
N TYR A 588 10.29 -33.76 12.58
CA TYR A 588 11.50 -34.23 11.92
C TYR A 588 12.71 -33.46 12.45
N PHE A 589 13.73 -34.19 12.89
CA PHE A 589 14.98 -33.59 13.38
C PHE A 589 16.14 -34.57 13.16
N LEU A 590 17.34 -34.04 13.30
CA LEU A 590 18.58 -34.80 13.16
C LEU A 590 19.28 -34.88 14.50
N THR A 591 19.84 -36.06 14.80
CA THR A 591 20.70 -36.31 15.96
C THR A 591 22.17 -36.30 15.52
N GLY A 592 23.05 -35.86 16.42
CA GLY A 592 24.49 -35.90 16.23
C GLY A 592 25.10 -37.22 16.68
N ASN A 593 26.41 -37.18 16.82
CA ASN A 593 27.22 -38.33 17.30
C ASN A 593 26.60 -38.95 18.52
N GLY A 594 26.69 -40.28 18.59
CA GLY A 594 26.20 -41.02 19.72
C GLY A 594 25.87 -42.46 19.39
N THR A 595 25.52 -43.20 20.41
CA THR A 595 25.20 -44.63 20.31
C THR A 595 24.08 -44.84 19.32
N PHE A 596 24.27 -45.84 18.45
CA PHE A 596 23.28 -46.30 17.49
C PHE A 596 23.08 -47.81 17.58
N ASP A 597 21.90 -48.25 17.98
CA ASP A 597 21.59 -49.68 18.13
C ASP A 597 20.17 -50.07 17.70
N VAL A 598 19.35 -49.10 17.23
CA VAL A 598 17.95 -49.37 16.82
C VAL A 598 17.85 -50.41 15.69
N ASN A 599 18.89 -50.53 14.85
CA ASN A 599 18.96 -51.54 13.79
C ASN A 599 19.11 -52.98 14.34
N SER A 600 19.51 -53.12 15.57
CA SER A 600 19.63 -54.42 16.27
C SER A 600 18.55 -54.64 17.34
N GLY A 601 17.54 -53.77 17.38
CA GLY A 601 16.40 -53.85 18.29
C GLY A 601 16.56 -53.04 19.57
N GLY A 602 17.55 -52.15 19.63
CA GLY A 602 17.70 -51.16 20.69
C GLY A 602 16.83 -49.93 20.51
N SER A 603 17.16 -48.87 21.16
CA SER A 603 16.38 -47.60 21.15
C SER A 603 17.23 -46.34 21.00
N ASP A 604 18.49 -46.50 20.58
CA ASP A 604 19.46 -45.42 20.49
C ASP A 604 19.65 -44.97 19.02
N TYR A 605 19.51 -43.69 18.76
CA TYR A 605 19.42 -43.08 17.43
C TYR A 605 20.54 -42.06 17.18
N GLY A 606 21.79 -42.43 17.41
CA GLY A 606 22.95 -41.61 17.03
C GLY A 606 23.01 -41.38 15.52
N ASP A 607 23.43 -40.17 15.08
CA ASP A 607 23.60 -39.79 13.68
C ASP A 607 22.40 -40.12 12.78
N SER A 608 21.20 -39.82 13.24
CA SER A 608 19.98 -40.23 12.56
C SER A 608 19.08 -39.04 12.23
N THR A 609 18.33 -39.14 11.12
CA THR A 609 17.13 -38.35 10.92
C THR A 609 15.94 -39.10 11.51
N VAL A 610 15.26 -38.51 12.47
CA VAL A 610 14.16 -39.11 13.23
C VAL A 610 12.83 -38.43 12.90
N LYS A 611 11.81 -39.25 12.64
CA LYS A 611 10.40 -38.84 12.56
C LYS A 611 9.70 -39.22 13.87
N LEU A 612 9.22 -38.25 14.64
CA LEU A 612 8.38 -38.50 15.79
C LEU A 612 6.92 -38.26 15.47
N SER A 613 6.10 -39.27 15.72
CA SER A 613 4.64 -39.07 15.81
C SER A 613 4.31 -38.29 17.11
N THR A 614 3.44 -37.30 17.01
CA THR A 614 2.95 -36.53 18.15
C THR A 614 1.54 -36.95 18.58
N SER A 615 0.97 -37.93 17.90
CA SER A 615 -0.37 -38.45 18.20
C SER A 615 -0.32 -39.40 19.41
N GLY A 616 -0.95 -39.01 20.53
CA GLY A 616 -0.99 -39.83 21.75
C GLY A 616 0.32 -39.86 22.56
N GLY A 617 1.22 -38.86 22.33
CA GLY A 617 2.52 -38.75 22.95
C GLY A 617 3.63 -38.56 21.94
N LEU A 618 4.90 -38.90 22.35
CA LEU A 618 6.05 -38.90 21.45
C LEU A 618 6.51 -40.34 21.21
N SER A 619 6.44 -40.78 19.96
CA SER A 619 6.93 -42.11 19.55
C SER A 619 7.61 -42.06 18.19
N VAL A 620 8.66 -42.84 18.01
CA VAL A 620 9.35 -42.88 16.72
C VAL A 620 8.45 -43.57 15.68
N ALA A 621 8.14 -42.81 14.62
CA ALA A 621 7.35 -43.28 13.49
C ALA A 621 8.21 -43.69 12.29
N GLY A 622 9.48 -43.37 12.31
CA GLY A 622 10.45 -43.70 11.30
C GLY A 622 11.79 -43.04 11.56
N TYR A 623 12.82 -43.60 10.97
CA TYR A 623 14.17 -43.04 11.04
C TYR A 623 14.97 -43.36 9.80
N PHE A 624 16.01 -42.58 9.58
CA PHE A 624 17.07 -42.88 8.61
C PHE A 624 18.42 -42.68 9.31
N THR A 625 19.35 -43.58 9.11
CA THR A 625 20.72 -43.46 9.60
C THR A 625 21.67 -43.75 8.44
N PRO A 626 22.68 -42.88 8.20
CA PRO A 626 23.72 -43.14 7.19
C PRO A 626 24.42 -44.47 7.40
N ALA A 627 24.76 -45.17 6.29
CA ALA A 627 25.39 -46.46 6.32
C ALA A 627 26.79 -46.47 6.98
N ASP A 628 27.42 -45.29 7.04
CA ASP A 628 28.74 -45.05 7.63
C ASP A 628 28.69 -44.43 9.04
N GLN A 629 27.59 -44.61 9.76
CA GLN A 629 27.35 -44.04 11.09
C GLN A 629 28.52 -44.25 12.05
N GLN A 630 29.12 -45.42 12.08
CA GLN A 630 30.31 -45.71 12.94
C GLN A 630 31.50 -44.79 12.61
N ASN A 631 31.67 -44.41 11.35
CA ASN A 631 32.71 -43.47 10.96
C ASN A 631 32.36 -42.05 11.36
N LEU A 632 31.05 -41.68 11.26
CA LEU A 632 30.56 -40.35 11.68
C LEU A 632 30.82 -40.16 13.17
N GLU A 633 30.43 -41.11 14.02
CA GLU A 633 30.65 -41.10 15.46
C GLU A 633 32.13 -41.04 15.80
N GLY A 634 32.95 -41.95 15.21
CA GLY A 634 34.37 -42.01 15.47
C GLY A 634 35.19 -40.82 15.00
N GLY A 635 34.63 -40.03 14.05
CA GLY A 635 35.25 -38.84 13.43
C GLY A 635 34.75 -37.52 13.92
N ASP A 636 33.78 -37.46 14.84
CA ASP A 636 33.07 -36.27 15.24
C ASP A 636 32.51 -35.52 14.00
N THR A 637 31.84 -36.28 13.11
CA THR A 637 31.33 -35.78 11.86
C THR A 637 29.80 -35.83 11.81
N ASP A 638 29.12 -35.32 12.86
CA ASP A 638 27.69 -35.37 13.09
C ASP A 638 26.82 -35.25 11.83
N HIS A 639 25.93 -36.23 11.65
CA HIS A 639 24.81 -36.10 10.71
C HIS A 639 23.86 -34.94 11.13
N GLY A 640 23.72 -34.72 12.43
CA GLY A 640 22.78 -33.75 13.00
C GLY A 640 23.31 -32.34 13.20
N SER A 641 24.44 -31.95 12.60
CA SER A 641 24.92 -30.58 12.74
C SER A 641 24.11 -29.58 11.93
N GLY A 642 23.45 -29.93 10.81
CA GLY A 642 22.52 -29.15 10.05
C GLY A 642 21.06 -29.38 10.43
N GLY A 643 20.15 -28.53 9.92
CA GLY A 643 18.72 -28.62 10.17
C GLY A 643 17.95 -29.43 9.12
N ALA A 644 16.76 -29.93 9.50
CA ALA A 644 15.81 -30.54 8.59
C ALA A 644 14.91 -29.49 7.94
N ALA A 645 14.66 -29.62 6.64
CA ALA A 645 13.66 -28.85 5.91
C ALA A 645 12.69 -29.78 5.19
N ILE A 646 11.39 -29.53 5.32
CA ILE A 646 10.34 -30.25 4.59
C ILE A 646 10.12 -29.52 3.27
N LEU A 647 10.20 -30.27 2.17
CA LEU A 647 9.91 -29.75 0.83
C LEU A 647 8.40 -29.69 0.60
N VAL A 648 7.99 -28.77 -0.25
CA VAL A 648 6.60 -28.71 -0.72
C VAL A 648 6.19 -30.08 -1.26
N ASP A 649 4.99 -30.54 -0.88
CA ASP A 649 4.46 -31.84 -1.32
C ASP A 649 4.39 -31.90 -2.84
N GLN A 650 4.90 -32.99 -3.40
CA GLN A 650 4.98 -33.22 -4.83
C GLN A 650 3.63 -33.74 -5.38
N PRO A 651 3.36 -33.55 -6.68
CA PRO A 651 2.13 -34.10 -7.29
C PRO A 651 1.97 -35.60 -7.05
N ALA A 652 0.73 -36.10 -6.99
CA ALA A 652 0.42 -37.53 -6.79
C ALA A 652 1.03 -38.48 -7.83
N THR A 653 1.54 -37.94 -8.93
CA THR A 653 2.24 -38.71 -9.98
C THR A 653 3.76 -38.77 -9.75
N ALA A 654 4.27 -38.01 -8.77
CA ALA A 654 5.71 -38.03 -8.44
C ALA A 654 6.11 -39.38 -7.80
N PRO A 655 7.35 -39.83 -7.99
CA PRO A 655 7.86 -41.06 -7.36
C PRO A 655 7.81 -41.00 -5.82
N HIS A 656 8.02 -39.83 -5.24
CA HIS A 656 7.96 -39.53 -3.81
C HIS A 656 7.18 -38.23 -3.62
N GLN A 657 6.07 -38.28 -2.90
CA GLN A 657 5.19 -37.13 -2.72
C GLN A 657 5.63 -36.24 -1.56
N HIS A 658 6.12 -36.83 -0.50
CA HIS A 658 6.41 -36.15 0.76
C HIS A 658 7.90 -36.28 1.07
N LEU A 659 8.64 -35.20 0.94
CA LEU A 659 10.09 -35.22 1.03
C LEU A 659 10.57 -34.36 2.23
N VAL A 660 11.66 -34.77 2.84
CA VAL A 660 12.44 -34.02 3.81
C VAL A 660 13.91 -34.10 3.45
N ILE A 661 14.65 -33.02 3.65
CA ILE A 661 16.09 -32.95 3.39
C ILE A 661 16.83 -32.47 4.62
N GLY A 662 18.00 -33.01 4.86
CA GLY A 662 18.93 -32.59 5.92
C GLY A 662 20.31 -33.15 5.68
N GLY A 663 21.28 -32.75 6.51
CA GLY A 663 22.67 -33.22 6.41
C GLY A 663 23.56 -32.56 7.45
N GLY A 664 24.80 -32.95 7.52
CA GLY A 664 25.71 -32.60 8.60
C GLY A 664 27.17 -32.33 8.21
N LYS A 665 28.10 -32.53 9.17
CA LYS A 665 29.53 -32.14 9.07
C LYS A 665 30.25 -32.78 7.89
N GLU A 666 29.79 -33.93 7.39
CA GLU A 666 30.34 -34.54 6.17
C GLU A 666 30.13 -33.72 4.89
N GLY A 667 29.21 -32.78 4.91
CA GLY A 667 28.81 -32.01 3.72
C GLY A 667 27.88 -32.79 2.79
N ASN A 668 27.33 -33.92 3.24
CA ASN A 668 26.33 -34.69 2.51
C ASN A 668 24.91 -34.22 2.87
N LEU A 669 24.05 -34.13 1.85
CA LEU A 669 22.62 -33.91 1.97
C LEU A 669 21.88 -35.21 1.67
N PHE A 670 20.93 -35.55 2.51
CA PHE A 670 20.09 -36.74 2.38
C PHE A 670 18.64 -36.24 2.10
N LEU A 671 18.14 -36.59 0.92
CA LEU A 671 16.74 -36.44 0.55
C LEU A 671 16.02 -37.74 0.92
N LEU A 672 15.04 -37.63 1.80
CA LEU A 672 14.34 -38.79 2.37
C LEU A 672 12.83 -38.67 2.08
N ASP A 673 12.17 -39.81 1.92
CA ASP A 673 10.74 -39.93 1.82
C ASP A 673 10.10 -39.92 3.21
N ARG A 674 9.24 -38.94 3.52
CA ARG A 674 8.58 -38.81 4.83
C ARG A 674 7.61 -39.98 5.12
N ASP A 675 7.14 -40.67 4.09
CA ASP A 675 6.27 -41.83 4.26
C ASP A 675 7.06 -43.09 4.66
N ASN A 676 8.33 -43.15 4.26
CA ASN A 676 9.27 -44.20 4.65
C ASN A 676 10.69 -43.65 4.63
N LEU A 677 11.20 -43.27 5.77
CA LEU A 677 12.55 -42.67 5.89
C LEU A 677 13.69 -43.65 5.49
N GLY A 678 13.42 -44.96 5.40
CA GLY A 678 14.37 -45.92 4.88
C GLY A 678 15.16 -46.74 5.93
N GLY A 679 15.20 -46.32 7.19
CA GLY A 679 15.91 -47.00 8.24
C GLY A 679 17.43 -46.97 8.06
N TYR A 680 18.13 -48.03 8.51
CA TYR A 680 19.58 -48.20 8.38
C TYR A 680 19.91 -49.18 7.27
N GLY A 681 20.67 -48.73 6.29
CA GLY A 681 21.15 -49.58 5.20
C GLY A 681 22.57 -50.08 5.44
N ALA A 682 22.73 -51.31 5.90
CA ALA A 682 24.02 -51.89 6.19
C ALA A 682 24.97 -52.10 5.00
N ASN A 683 24.54 -51.74 3.79
CA ASN A 683 25.33 -51.99 2.57
C ASN A 683 26.01 -50.69 2.08
N PHE A 684 27.33 -50.70 2.14
CA PHE A 684 28.17 -49.61 1.64
C PHE A 684 28.24 -49.51 0.11
N ASN A 685 27.49 -50.30 -0.67
CA ASN A 685 27.60 -50.29 -2.13
C ASN A 685 26.25 -50.59 -2.82
N PRO A 686 25.55 -49.64 -3.38
CA PRO A 686 25.80 -48.19 -3.26
C PRO A 686 25.46 -47.68 -1.86
N VAL A 687 26.30 -46.79 -1.35
CA VAL A 687 26.14 -46.19 -0.03
C VAL A 687 24.83 -45.48 0.09
N ASP A 688 24.07 -45.71 1.18
CA ASP A 688 22.79 -45.07 1.50
C ASP A 688 21.69 -45.27 0.44
N SER A 689 21.63 -46.49 -0.14
CA SER A 689 20.58 -46.80 -1.17
C SER A 689 19.14 -46.75 -0.63
N ASN A 690 18.97 -46.63 0.70
CA ASN A 690 17.69 -46.46 1.39
C ASN A 690 17.22 -44.99 1.45
N ALA A 691 18.08 -44.03 1.15
CA ALA A 691 17.69 -42.64 0.92
C ALA A 691 17.11 -42.47 -0.52
N VAL A 692 16.22 -41.55 -0.73
CA VAL A 692 15.77 -41.15 -2.09
C VAL A 692 16.96 -40.62 -2.88
N GLN A 693 17.84 -39.84 -2.22
CA GLN A 693 19.06 -39.35 -2.81
C GLN A 693 20.06 -38.93 -1.72
N LYS A 694 21.34 -39.24 -1.94
CA LYS A 694 22.50 -38.64 -1.25
C LYS A 694 23.27 -37.82 -2.28
N PHE A 695 23.62 -36.58 -1.96
CA PHE A 695 24.50 -35.73 -2.78
C PHE A 695 25.27 -34.77 -1.90
N SER A 696 26.38 -34.24 -2.41
CA SER A 696 27.30 -33.47 -1.56
C SER A 696 27.20 -31.97 -1.85
N GLU A 697 27.10 -31.18 -0.80
CA GLU A 697 27.35 -29.73 -0.83
C GLU A 697 28.88 -29.47 -0.97
N GLY A 698 29.71 -30.37 -0.49
CA GLY A 698 31.17 -30.32 -0.57
C GLY A 698 31.87 -29.75 0.66
N ASN A 699 31.14 -29.16 1.60
CA ASN A 699 31.64 -28.58 2.84
C ASN A 699 30.73 -28.96 4.00
N GLY A 700 31.24 -28.99 5.21
CA GLY A 700 30.45 -29.36 6.39
C GLY A 700 29.22 -28.45 6.55
N ILE A 701 28.07 -29.04 6.81
CA ILE A 701 26.77 -28.36 6.89
C ILE A 701 26.43 -28.07 8.35
N PHE A 702 26.29 -26.82 8.69
CA PHE A 702 25.83 -26.31 9.98
C PHE A 702 24.68 -25.31 9.76
N SER A 703 23.84 -25.57 8.78
CA SER A 703 22.76 -24.67 8.35
C SER A 703 21.51 -25.45 7.99
N THR A 704 20.37 -24.80 7.98
CA THR A 704 19.13 -25.33 7.41
C THR A 704 19.00 -24.80 5.97
N ALA A 705 18.74 -25.69 5.02
CA ALA A 705 18.55 -25.28 3.63
C ALA A 705 17.24 -24.51 3.44
N ALA A 706 17.20 -23.55 2.50
CA ALA A 706 15.94 -22.99 2.01
C ALA A 706 15.53 -23.69 0.72
N PHE A 707 14.20 -23.86 0.52
CA PHE A 707 13.66 -24.49 -0.69
C PHE A 707 12.60 -23.61 -1.33
N PHE A 708 12.92 -23.05 -2.49
CA PHE A 708 12.04 -22.14 -3.21
C PHE A 708 12.03 -22.43 -4.71
N ASN A 709 10.85 -22.51 -5.30
CA ASN A 709 10.64 -22.62 -6.75
C ASN A 709 11.45 -23.74 -7.41
N ASN A 710 11.42 -24.92 -6.80
CA ASN A 710 12.20 -26.11 -7.19
C ASN A 710 13.72 -25.91 -7.17
N ALA A 711 14.22 -25.08 -6.30
CA ALA A 711 15.64 -24.92 -6.03
C ALA A 711 15.93 -24.96 -4.52
N LEU A 712 16.95 -25.72 -4.13
CA LEU A 712 17.50 -25.73 -2.79
C LEU A 712 18.63 -24.71 -2.70
N TYR A 713 18.69 -23.96 -1.62
CA TYR A 713 19.76 -23.00 -1.31
C TYR A 713 20.41 -23.38 -0.01
N ILE A 714 21.74 -23.48 0.01
CA ILE A 714 22.52 -23.89 1.19
C ILE A 714 23.95 -23.40 1.12
N ALA A 715 24.56 -23.09 2.26
CA ALA A 715 25.97 -22.74 2.37
C ALA A 715 26.64 -23.57 3.48
N GLY A 716 27.55 -24.47 3.12
CA GLY A 716 28.42 -25.13 4.03
C GLY A 716 29.59 -24.26 4.50
N THR A 717 30.28 -24.72 5.55
CA THR A 717 31.37 -23.97 6.20
C THR A 717 32.57 -23.80 5.25
N GLY A 718 33.01 -22.56 5.06
CA GLY A 718 34.10 -22.23 4.13
C GLY A 718 33.73 -22.28 2.65
N GLY A 719 32.49 -22.66 2.34
CA GLY A 719 31.95 -22.80 0.98
C GLY A 719 31.27 -21.55 0.50
N HIS A 720 30.71 -21.63 -0.71
CA HIS A 720 29.81 -20.65 -1.29
C HIS A 720 28.36 -20.98 -0.96
N LEU A 721 27.47 -19.98 -0.99
CA LEU A 721 26.04 -20.24 -1.05
C LEU A 721 25.73 -20.85 -2.42
N LYS A 722 25.18 -22.05 -2.45
CA LYS A 722 24.92 -22.85 -3.65
C LYS A 722 23.43 -23.06 -3.87
N SER A 723 23.03 -23.17 -5.12
CA SER A 723 21.69 -23.63 -5.50
C SER A 723 21.77 -24.99 -6.19
N PHE A 724 20.79 -25.85 -5.91
CA PHE A 724 20.61 -27.16 -6.56
C PHE A 724 19.19 -27.26 -7.10
N ALA A 725 19.05 -27.50 -8.40
CA ALA A 725 17.74 -27.62 -9.03
C ALA A 725 17.08 -28.95 -8.70
N PHE A 726 15.81 -28.93 -8.32
CA PHE A 726 14.97 -30.10 -8.06
C PHE A 726 14.19 -30.45 -9.32
N ASN A 727 14.28 -31.71 -9.75
CA ASN A 727 13.55 -32.25 -10.88
C ASN A 727 12.26 -32.93 -10.38
N THR A 728 11.12 -32.31 -10.60
CA THR A 728 9.81 -32.82 -10.16
C THR A 728 9.39 -34.12 -10.86
N THR A 729 10.00 -34.47 -12.00
CA THR A 729 9.71 -35.72 -12.71
C THR A 729 10.42 -36.91 -12.07
N THR A 730 11.67 -36.71 -11.61
CA THR A 730 12.44 -37.77 -10.97
C THR A 730 12.31 -37.77 -9.46
N GLY A 731 11.81 -36.68 -8.86
CA GLY A 731 11.76 -36.47 -7.41
C GLY A 731 13.15 -36.29 -6.78
N GLN A 732 14.14 -35.81 -7.53
CA GLN A 732 15.53 -35.70 -7.09
C GLN A 732 16.15 -34.36 -7.46
N PHE A 733 17.21 -33.95 -6.75
CA PHE A 733 18.03 -32.81 -7.10
C PHE A 733 19.07 -33.18 -8.18
N ASN A 734 19.42 -32.19 -8.99
CA ASN A 734 20.67 -32.28 -9.75
C ASN A 734 21.84 -32.26 -8.74
N ALA A 735 22.68 -33.29 -8.75
CA ALA A 735 23.82 -33.39 -7.84
C ALA A 735 24.88 -32.28 -8.07
N ALA A 736 24.95 -31.74 -9.29
CA ALA A 736 25.77 -30.59 -9.59
C ALA A 736 25.01 -29.30 -9.25
N GLN A 737 25.68 -28.36 -8.59
CA GLN A 737 25.11 -27.03 -8.31
C GLN A 737 24.68 -26.31 -9.59
N THR A 738 23.58 -25.60 -9.54
CA THR A 738 23.06 -24.79 -10.65
C THR A 738 23.74 -23.42 -10.71
N SER A 739 23.94 -22.80 -9.54
CA SER A 739 24.70 -21.56 -9.39
C SER A 739 25.30 -21.44 -8.00
N GLN A 740 26.23 -20.51 -7.82
CA GLN A 740 26.81 -20.19 -6.51
C GLN A 740 27.10 -18.70 -6.36
N SER A 741 27.15 -18.26 -5.10
CA SER A 741 27.53 -16.88 -4.76
C SER A 741 28.99 -16.58 -5.10
N PRO A 742 29.33 -15.33 -5.40
CA PRO A 742 30.74 -14.90 -5.53
C PRO A 742 31.47 -14.95 -4.17
N SER A 743 30.79 -14.65 -3.08
CA SER A 743 31.32 -14.63 -1.73
C SER A 743 31.29 -16.03 -1.11
N SER A 744 32.32 -16.37 -0.33
CA SER A 744 32.35 -17.57 0.51
C SER A 744 31.90 -17.27 1.94
N PHE A 745 31.32 -18.27 2.59
CA PHE A 745 30.82 -18.21 3.96
C PHE A 745 31.68 -19.12 4.83
N GLY A 746 32.50 -18.54 5.72
CA GLY A 746 33.30 -19.30 6.66
C GLY A 746 32.44 -20.03 7.67
N PHE A 747 33.08 -20.53 8.74
CA PHE A 747 32.29 -21.20 9.79
C PHE A 747 31.29 -20.21 10.44
N PRO A 748 30.03 -20.59 10.59
CA PRO A 748 29.45 -21.92 10.37
C PRO A 748 28.81 -22.15 8.98
N GLY A 749 29.08 -21.34 7.98
CA GLY A 749 28.30 -21.25 6.75
C GLY A 749 27.17 -20.24 6.93
N ALA A 750 26.05 -20.42 6.23
CA ALA A 750 24.89 -19.58 6.37
C ALA A 750 23.58 -20.36 6.22
N THR A 751 22.60 -20.05 7.05
CA THR A 751 21.20 -20.46 6.86
C THR A 751 20.51 -19.37 6.03
N PRO A 752 20.19 -19.65 4.76
CA PRO A 752 19.58 -18.67 3.88
C PRO A 752 18.08 -18.51 4.16
N SER A 753 17.56 -17.31 3.99
CA SER A 753 16.12 -17.05 3.89
C SER A 753 15.77 -16.55 2.50
N VAL A 754 14.58 -16.86 2.00
CA VAL A 754 14.09 -16.42 0.70
C VAL A 754 12.88 -15.51 0.87
N SER A 755 12.87 -14.37 0.19
CA SER A 755 11.68 -13.54 0.05
C SER A 755 11.27 -13.45 -1.41
N ALA A 756 9.97 -13.52 -1.69
CA ALA A 756 9.45 -13.56 -3.04
C ALA A 756 7.99 -13.08 -3.11
N LEU A 757 7.53 -12.72 -4.28
CA LEU A 757 6.12 -12.54 -4.61
C LEU A 757 5.61 -13.79 -5.31
N GLY A 758 5.00 -14.69 -4.57
CA GLY A 758 4.66 -16.02 -5.05
C GLY A 758 5.94 -16.74 -5.50
N THR A 759 6.06 -17.01 -6.80
CA THR A 759 7.25 -17.62 -7.42
C THR A 759 8.15 -16.65 -8.16
N THR A 760 7.91 -15.33 -8.05
CA THR A 760 8.63 -14.28 -8.77
C THR A 760 9.41 -13.36 -7.85
N ASN A 761 10.39 -12.63 -8.37
CA ASN A 761 11.24 -11.70 -7.63
C ASN A 761 11.94 -12.34 -6.41
N GLY A 762 12.31 -13.62 -6.53
CA GLY A 762 12.99 -14.32 -5.45
C GLY A 762 14.34 -13.69 -5.10
N LEU A 763 14.53 -13.38 -3.82
CA LEU A 763 15.75 -12.86 -3.22
C LEU A 763 16.25 -13.86 -2.18
N VAL A 764 17.48 -14.29 -2.28
CA VAL A 764 18.13 -15.13 -1.26
C VAL A 764 18.96 -14.25 -0.35
N TRP A 765 18.65 -14.27 0.93
CA TRP A 765 19.30 -13.54 1.99
C TRP A 765 20.19 -14.46 2.79
N ALA A 766 21.44 -14.10 3.00
CA ALA A 766 22.41 -14.90 3.75
C ALA A 766 23.32 -14.02 4.60
N MET A 767 23.64 -14.47 5.81
CA MET A 767 24.54 -13.78 6.73
C MET A 767 25.92 -14.42 6.72
N ASN A 768 26.95 -13.62 6.42
CA ASN A 768 28.32 -14.05 6.57
C ASN A 768 28.83 -13.68 7.97
N ASN A 769 28.92 -14.68 8.82
CA ASN A 769 29.30 -14.55 10.22
C ASN A 769 30.76 -14.92 10.50
N ASN A 770 31.65 -14.90 9.51
CA ASN A 770 33.07 -15.27 9.65
C ASN A 770 33.81 -14.53 10.75
N ALA A 771 33.39 -13.30 11.04
CA ALA A 771 34.03 -12.44 12.02
C ALA A 771 33.48 -12.62 13.44
N TYR A 772 32.75 -13.71 13.72
CA TYR A 772 32.24 -13.99 15.07
C TYR A 772 33.38 -14.18 16.08
N CYS A 773 33.11 -13.85 17.34
CA CYS A 773 34.07 -14.00 18.42
C CYS A 773 34.16 -15.46 18.89
N THR A 774 35.36 -16.01 18.93
CA THR A 774 35.64 -17.32 19.54
C THR A 774 36.06 -17.22 21.02
N GLN A 775 36.32 -16.00 21.48
CA GLN A 775 36.68 -15.67 22.88
C GLN A 775 36.22 -14.23 23.17
N GLN A 776 36.22 -13.83 24.44
CA GLN A 776 35.97 -12.45 24.88
C GLN A 776 37.11 -11.51 24.43
N SER A 777 37.50 -11.55 23.17
CA SER A 777 38.62 -10.77 22.65
C SER A 777 38.11 -9.64 21.72
N SER A 778 38.90 -8.57 21.66
CA SER A 778 38.71 -7.36 20.85
C SER A 778 38.75 -7.56 19.33
N SER A 779 38.60 -8.78 18.83
CA SER A 779 38.80 -9.14 17.42
C SER A 779 37.51 -9.55 16.69
N CYS A 780 36.35 -9.33 17.28
CA CYS A 780 35.06 -9.50 16.58
C CYS A 780 34.89 -8.47 15.51
N GLY A 781 34.28 -8.86 14.40
CA GLY A 781 33.93 -7.96 13.32
C GLY A 781 32.44 -8.02 12.99
N PRO A 782 31.99 -7.12 12.13
CA PRO A 782 30.58 -7.06 11.74
C PRO A 782 30.19 -8.31 10.96
N THR A 783 28.94 -8.74 11.13
CA THR A 783 28.33 -9.64 10.16
C THR A 783 28.08 -8.91 8.84
N VAL A 784 28.05 -9.65 7.74
CA VAL A 784 27.68 -9.10 6.45
C VAL A 784 26.40 -9.76 5.97
N LEU A 785 25.35 -8.98 5.84
CA LEU A 785 24.10 -9.41 5.21
C LEU A 785 24.24 -9.29 3.69
N HIS A 786 23.99 -10.38 2.99
CA HIS A 786 24.02 -10.47 1.52
C HIS A 786 22.62 -10.69 0.95
N ALA A 787 22.36 -10.14 -0.23
CA ALA A 787 21.16 -10.35 -1.03
C ALA A 787 21.56 -10.80 -2.44
N TYR A 788 21.03 -11.95 -2.88
CA TYR A 788 21.28 -12.54 -4.19
C TYR A 788 20.00 -12.73 -4.97
N ASP A 789 20.09 -12.72 -6.31
CA ASP A 789 19.01 -13.16 -7.17
C ASP A 789 18.83 -14.69 -7.04
N ALA A 790 17.63 -15.13 -6.66
CA ALA A 790 17.32 -16.54 -6.47
C ALA A 790 17.44 -17.36 -7.76
N THR A 791 17.30 -16.75 -8.93
CA THR A 791 17.46 -17.43 -10.22
C THR A 791 18.91 -17.69 -10.60
N ASN A 792 19.84 -16.89 -10.03
CA ASN A 792 21.27 -17.02 -10.28
C ASN A 792 22.07 -16.36 -9.13
N LEU A 793 22.56 -17.14 -8.20
CA LEU A 793 23.32 -16.67 -7.06
C LEU A 793 24.66 -15.96 -7.41
N ALA A 794 25.16 -16.10 -8.65
CA ALA A 794 26.29 -15.31 -9.10
C ALA A 794 25.98 -13.81 -9.19
N THR A 795 24.69 -13.45 -9.20
CA THR A 795 24.21 -12.06 -9.19
C THR A 795 23.99 -11.62 -7.74
N GLU A 796 25.00 -11.03 -7.12
CA GLU A 796 24.86 -10.33 -5.86
C GLU A 796 24.24 -8.96 -6.13
N LEU A 797 23.08 -8.70 -5.53
CA LEU A 797 22.33 -7.46 -5.73
C LEU A 797 22.79 -6.39 -4.75
N TRP A 798 23.09 -6.79 -3.53
CA TRP A 798 23.48 -5.90 -2.45
C TRP A 798 24.16 -6.66 -1.31
N ASN A 799 25.04 -5.99 -0.56
CA ASN A 799 25.47 -6.44 0.76
C ASN A 799 25.78 -5.27 1.70
N SER A 800 25.71 -5.52 3.01
CA SER A 800 25.83 -4.50 4.05
C SER A 800 27.24 -3.89 4.20
N SER A 801 28.25 -4.43 3.54
CA SER A 801 29.62 -3.88 3.58
C SER A 801 29.91 -2.85 2.47
N GLN A 802 28.99 -2.67 1.50
CA GLN A 802 29.18 -1.75 0.37
C GLN A 802 29.11 -0.26 0.77
N SER A 803 28.54 0.03 1.93
CA SER A 803 28.43 1.40 2.47
C SER A 803 28.69 1.36 3.96
N ALA A 804 29.48 2.29 4.48
CA ALA A 804 29.74 2.39 5.91
C ALA A 804 28.46 2.64 6.74
N GLY A 805 27.45 3.31 6.16
CA GLY A 805 26.17 3.54 6.81
C GLY A 805 25.28 2.29 6.91
N ASP A 806 25.59 1.26 6.12
CA ASP A 806 24.85 0.00 6.09
C ASP A 806 25.52 -1.12 6.92
N ALA A 807 26.65 -0.84 7.60
CA ALA A 807 27.36 -1.82 8.40
C ALA A 807 26.48 -2.38 9.54
N ALA A 808 26.49 -3.71 9.68
CA ALA A 808 25.83 -4.42 10.77
C ALA A 808 26.62 -4.36 12.08
N GLY A 809 26.01 -4.77 13.19
CA GLY A 809 26.70 -5.09 14.42
C GLY A 809 27.61 -6.33 14.31
N ASN A 810 28.32 -6.67 15.39
CA ASN A 810 29.26 -7.79 15.39
C ASN A 810 28.54 -9.12 15.15
N ALA A 811 29.25 -10.01 14.46
CA ALA A 811 28.73 -11.30 14.05
C ALA A 811 28.41 -12.24 15.22
N VAL A 812 27.33 -12.97 15.08
CA VAL A 812 26.89 -14.07 15.95
C VAL A 812 26.73 -15.33 15.09
N LYS A 813 27.22 -16.46 15.57
CA LYS A 813 27.07 -17.75 14.88
C LYS A 813 25.60 -18.14 14.77
N PHE A 814 25.21 -18.76 13.65
CA PHE A 814 23.93 -19.44 13.46
C PHE A 814 22.70 -18.51 13.40
N THR A 815 22.89 -17.21 13.28
CA THR A 815 21.78 -16.27 13.13
C THR A 815 21.14 -16.34 11.74
N VAL A 816 19.83 -16.12 11.68
CA VAL A 816 19.02 -16.24 10.46
C VAL A 816 18.30 -14.92 10.22
N PRO A 817 18.32 -14.37 8.99
CA PRO A 817 17.59 -13.16 8.68
C PRO A 817 16.08 -13.42 8.63
N THR A 818 15.29 -12.51 9.22
CA THR A 818 13.83 -12.48 9.10
C THR A 818 13.43 -11.43 8.09
N VAL A 819 12.68 -11.83 7.06
CA VAL A 819 12.26 -10.92 5.99
C VAL A 819 10.76 -10.75 6.01
N ALA A 820 10.29 -9.52 6.23
CA ALA A 820 8.87 -9.20 6.29
C ALA A 820 8.61 -7.73 5.97
N ASN A 821 7.53 -7.47 5.24
CA ASN A 821 7.00 -6.12 4.99
C ASN A 821 8.04 -5.13 4.46
N GLY A 822 8.83 -5.55 3.47
CA GLY A 822 9.84 -4.70 2.85
C GLY A 822 11.10 -4.47 3.69
N LYS A 823 11.30 -5.26 4.75
CA LYS A 823 12.43 -5.16 5.67
C LYS A 823 13.09 -6.50 5.95
N VAL A 824 14.36 -6.44 6.35
CA VAL A 824 15.17 -7.57 6.81
C VAL A 824 15.68 -7.25 8.21
N TYR A 825 15.36 -8.12 9.16
CA TYR A 825 15.74 -8.01 10.57
C TYR A 825 16.80 -9.04 10.86
N ILE A 826 17.96 -8.61 11.38
CA ILE A 826 19.04 -9.51 11.78
C ILE A 826 19.44 -9.26 13.24
N GLY A 827 19.71 -10.35 13.96
CA GLY A 827 20.26 -10.30 15.30
C GLY A 827 21.78 -10.22 15.25
N THR A 828 22.36 -9.35 16.06
CA THR A 828 23.81 -9.16 16.16
C THR A 828 24.26 -9.11 17.62
N ARG A 829 25.55 -9.05 17.81
CA ARG A 829 26.23 -8.76 19.06
C ARG A 829 26.79 -7.34 19.00
N GLY A 830 26.72 -6.60 20.07
CA GLY A 830 27.29 -5.25 20.13
C GLY A 830 28.80 -5.24 20.00
N ASN A 831 29.34 -4.04 19.91
CA ASN A 831 30.78 -3.87 19.80
C ASN A 831 31.43 -4.01 21.20
N ASP A 832 32.06 -5.15 21.46
CA ASP A 832 32.79 -5.44 22.69
C ASP A 832 34.11 -4.67 22.80
N ALA A 833 34.35 -3.70 21.90
CA ALA A 833 35.64 -3.04 21.83
C ALA A 833 36.08 -2.41 23.17
N GLY A 834 36.95 -3.12 23.86
CA GLY A 834 37.83 -2.55 24.88
C GLY A 834 37.33 -2.51 26.29
N ASN A 835 36.23 -3.14 26.64
CA ASN A 835 35.76 -3.18 28.02
C ASN A 835 35.93 -4.56 28.62
N GLY A 836 36.89 -4.75 29.51
CA GLY A 836 36.90 -5.84 30.46
C GLY A 836 35.69 -5.80 31.42
N GLY A 837 34.57 -5.37 30.96
CA GLY A 837 33.30 -5.18 31.64
C GLY A 837 32.20 -6.07 31.04
N THR A 838 31.51 -6.68 31.80
CA THR A 838 30.50 -7.69 31.96
C THR A 838 29.23 -7.60 31.12
N THR A 839 29.06 -6.67 30.18
CA THR A 839 27.85 -6.55 29.38
C THR A 839 28.19 -6.34 27.91
N VAL A 840 27.83 -7.30 27.09
CA VAL A 840 27.89 -7.21 25.63
C VAL A 840 26.50 -6.77 25.16
N PRO A 841 26.31 -5.50 24.80
CA PRO A 841 25.04 -5.12 24.19
C PRO A 841 24.85 -5.85 22.87
N GLY A 842 23.64 -6.25 22.56
CA GLY A 842 23.23 -6.73 21.24
C GLY A 842 22.41 -5.67 20.54
N GLU A 843 22.06 -5.93 19.31
CA GLU A 843 21.10 -5.12 18.59
C GLU A 843 20.37 -5.94 17.52
N ILE A 844 19.13 -5.53 17.21
CA ILE A 844 18.48 -5.90 15.97
C ILE A 844 18.84 -4.82 14.96
N ASP A 845 19.49 -5.20 13.88
CA ASP A 845 19.69 -4.31 12.72
C ASP A 845 18.54 -4.49 11.74
N VAL A 846 17.96 -3.38 11.32
CA VAL A 846 16.83 -3.35 10.40
C VAL A 846 17.26 -2.73 9.09
N TYR A 847 17.19 -3.53 8.04
CA TYR A 847 17.44 -3.12 6.66
C TYR A 847 16.13 -3.02 5.90
N GLY A 848 16.09 -2.18 4.87
CA GLY A 848 14.89 -2.03 4.06
C GLY A 848 15.07 -1.01 2.95
N LEU A 849 13.96 -0.74 2.25
CA LEU A 849 13.93 0.24 1.18
C LEU A 849 14.15 1.65 1.75
N LYS A 850 15.16 2.36 1.23
CA LYS A 850 15.41 3.76 1.57
C LYS A 850 14.24 4.60 1.03
N PRO A 851 13.57 5.40 1.85
CA PRO A 851 12.29 6.03 1.46
C PRO A 851 12.42 7.06 0.33
N ASN A 852 13.61 7.62 0.08
CA ASN A 852 13.87 8.69 -0.91
C ASN A 852 14.95 8.32 -1.92
#